data_1635f1a4a0068b9b563df5eec42da77b
#
_entry.id   1635f1a4a0068b9b563df5eec42da77b
#
_cell.length_a   1.000
_cell.length_b   1.000
_cell.length_c   1.000
_cell.angle_alpha   90.00
_cell.angle_beta   90.00
_cell.angle_gamma   90.00
#
_symmetry.space_group_name_H-M   'P 1'
#
loop_
_entity.id
_entity.type
_entity.pdbx_description
1 polymer ?
#
loop_
_entity_poly.entity_id
_entity_poly.type
_entity_poly.pdbx_seq_one_letter_code
_entity_poly.pdbx_strand_id
1 'polypeptide(L)'
;MPAAHETAHFGRVARLFRKLAIPFILGWIAIAVLLNVAVPQLEAVGEMRSVSMSPKEAPAVIATEHIGRVFDEYESNSSVMIVLEGKDKLGDDSRRYYSELIEKLRADTKHVEHVQDLWSDPLTASGVQSGDGKAVYVSANLAGNQGEALSLESIEAVKNIVHSVAAPPGVEVFVTGSAAMTAEQTEASHGSMRLIEALTFVVIITMLLIIYRSLMTMVMMIVMVAVSLLTVRGAVAALGYYEIIGLSTFATGLLVTLAIAISVDYAIFLIGRYQEARSAGEDREQAYYTMFGGTAHVIVGSGLTIASATFCLSFTRLPYFQTLGVPLAVGMLVLIVTAMTFGPAMVTVGARFLDPKRAGRVRGWRKVGAAVVRWPGAILISSIAVSLIGLLALPGYKTSYNDRLYLPDDISANQGYAAAERHFSPARLNPEILMIESDRDLRNPADFLVIEKIAKAIFQVDGIGRVQTITRPDGTPIENTSIPYMISQNSTLQRLNEKYNQDRTADMTNQVADMDRTIASMDKMQTITEEMADTTSKMVSSMDLMVGDIEDMRDSIANFDDFFRPMRNYLYWEPHCYNIPMCWSIRSVFDVLDGIDVMTTNMNDMMPQMHRLNELMPQMIAIMPEMKQTMVNMKEMMQTMQQTQQGMQEQQRIMSETSTEMGKAFNDAMNDDSFYLPAEAFDNPDFAKGLEQFLSPDGHAVRFMINHEGDPMSAEGIERIDPVKTAAKNAIKGTPLEGSTIYMGGTASTFKDMADGTQYDLIIAGIAAIGLIFLIMLILTRAIVAAAVIVGTVVLSLGASFGISVLLWQHLLGIELHWMVLPMAVIILLAVGADYNLLVVSRMKEEIHAGLNTGMIRAMGGSGSTVTAAGMVFAFTMMVMAVSDLTIMGQVGTTIGLGLLFDTLVIRSFMTPSIAALLGKWFWWPQQVRQRPKPQAWPPIQRRPQDALV
;
A
#
# COMPACT_ATOMS: atom_id res chain seq x y z
N MET A 1 35.42 -27.52 -20.68
CA MET A 1 36.56 -27.31 -19.74
C MET A 1 36.32 -26.20 -18.67
N PRO A 2 35.28 -25.31 -18.70
CA PRO A 2 35.05 -24.43 -17.58
C PRO A 2 34.51 -25.12 -16.30
N ALA A 3 33.75 -26.21 -16.42
CA ALA A 3 33.18 -26.91 -15.30
C ALA A 3 34.19 -27.59 -14.33
N ALA A 4 35.37 -27.91 -14.81
CA ALA A 4 36.40 -28.53 -13.95
C ALA A 4 37.11 -27.52 -13.02
N HIS A 5 37.14 -26.24 -13.41
CA HIS A 5 37.74 -25.20 -12.55
C HIS A 5 36.82 -24.75 -11.42
N GLU A 6 35.50 -24.65 -11.68
CA GLU A 6 34.51 -24.31 -10.65
C GLU A 6 34.39 -25.40 -9.57
N THR A 7 34.40 -26.68 -9.97
CA THR A 7 34.34 -27.80 -9.01
C THR A 7 35.60 -27.88 -8.14
N ALA A 8 36.78 -27.43 -8.63
CA ALA A 8 38.00 -27.42 -7.83
C ALA A 8 38.03 -26.32 -6.75
N HIS A 9 37.44 -25.16 -6.99
CA HIS A 9 37.34 -24.07 -6.03
C HIS A 9 36.36 -24.42 -4.90
N PHE A 10 35.15 -24.86 -5.23
CA PHE A 10 34.15 -25.31 -4.25
C PHE A 10 34.66 -26.46 -3.39
N GLY A 11 35.44 -27.35 -3.92
CA GLY A 11 36.03 -28.45 -3.17
C GLY A 11 37.10 -28.02 -2.15
N ARG A 12 37.76 -26.86 -2.32
CA ARG A 12 38.68 -26.29 -1.32
C ARG A 12 37.93 -25.62 -0.19
N VAL A 13 36.90 -24.86 -0.50
CA VAL A 13 36.06 -24.17 0.49
C VAL A 13 35.31 -25.18 1.37
N ALA A 14 34.70 -26.19 0.76
CA ALA A 14 34.03 -27.26 1.48
C ALA A 14 34.97 -28.02 2.45
N ARG A 15 36.24 -28.28 2.02
CA ARG A 15 37.24 -28.87 2.89
C ARG A 15 37.64 -27.99 4.06
N LEU A 16 37.72 -26.68 3.86
CA LEU A 16 37.99 -25.71 4.94
C LEU A 16 36.89 -25.74 6.01
N PHE A 17 35.64 -25.62 5.58
CA PHE A 17 34.50 -25.65 6.52
C PHE A 17 34.37 -26.97 7.28
N ARG A 18 34.69 -28.08 6.63
CA ARG A 18 34.69 -29.36 7.30
C ARG A 18 35.82 -29.50 8.32
N LYS A 19 37.04 -29.07 7.98
CA LYS A 19 38.21 -29.16 8.89
C LYS A 19 38.06 -28.23 10.11
N LEU A 20 37.47 -27.06 9.88
CA LEU A 20 37.28 -26.02 10.90
C LEU A 20 35.82 -25.98 11.42
N ALA A 21 35.09 -27.07 11.37
CA ALA A 21 33.67 -27.09 11.75
C ALA A 21 33.44 -26.59 13.19
N ILE A 22 34.23 -27.07 14.17
CA ILE A 22 34.07 -26.65 15.57
C ILE A 22 34.43 -25.17 15.76
N PRO A 23 35.56 -24.64 15.26
CA PRO A 23 35.85 -23.20 15.27
C PRO A 23 34.77 -22.35 14.63
N PHE A 24 34.18 -22.77 13.50
CA PHE A 24 33.07 -22.03 12.87
C PHE A 24 31.81 -22.02 13.75
N ILE A 25 31.46 -23.16 14.37
CA ILE A 25 30.32 -23.23 15.26
C ILE A 25 30.51 -22.29 16.45
N LEU A 26 31.65 -22.37 17.12
CA LEU A 26 31.95 -21.52 18.27
C LEU A 26 32.05 -20.04 17.87
N GLY A 27 32.64 -19.75 16.72
CA GLY A 27 32.75 -18.38 16.20
C GLY A 27 31.40 -17.76 15.95
N TRP A 28 30.47 -18.47 15.31
CA TRP A 28 29.13 -17.94 15.05
C TRP A 28 28.29 -17.77 16.33
N ILE A 29 28.41 -18.70 17.30
CA ILE A 29 27.79 -18.56 18.61
C ILE A 29 28.36 -17.33 19.34
N ALA A 30 29.68 -17.14 19.29
CA ALA A 30 30.32 -15.97 19.89
C ALA A 30 29.88 -14.67 19.22
N ILE A 31 29.81 -14.62 17.88
CA ILE A 31 29.32 -13.46 17.13
C ILE A 31 27.86 -13.17 17.50
N ALA A 32 26.99 -14.18 17.52
CA ALA A 32 25.59 -14.02 17.88
C ALA A 32 25.43 -13.45 19.30
N VAL A 33 26.18 -13.99 20.27
CA VAL A 33 26.16 -13.50 21.65
C VAL A 33 26.70 -12.07 21.73
N LEU A 34 27.86 -11.82 21.12
CA LEU A 34 28.51 -10.50 21.13
C LEU A 34 27.58 -9.40 20.58
N LEU A 35 26.97 -9.65 19.42
CA LEU A 35 26.08 -8.69 18.77
C LEU A 35 24.86 -8.36 19.63
N ASN A 36 24.24 -9.38 20.27
CA ASN A 36 23.04 -9.17 21.09
C ASN A 36 23.34 -8.64 22.51
N VAL A 37 24.62 -8.70 22.96
CA VAL A 37 25.03 -8.08 24.25
C VAL A 37 25.54 -6.64 24.02
N ALA A 38 26.15 -6.37 22.89
CA ALA A 38 26.78 -5.08 22.59
C ALA A 38 25.80 -3.97 22.22
N VAL A 39 24.62 -4.34 21.73
CA VAL A 39 23.59 -3.37 21.30
C VAL A 39 22.21 -3.72 21.90
N PRO A 40 21.30 -2.75 22.03
CA PRO A 40 19.92 -3.03 22.43
C PRO A 40 19.25 -4.05 21.51
N GLN A 41 18.18 -4.65 21.98
CA GLN A 41 17.40 -5.58 21.19
C GLN A 41 16.87 -4.91 19.92
N LEU A 42 16.71 -5.69 18.84
CA LEU A 42 16.29 -5.17 17.52
C LEU A 42 14.99 -4.36 17.59
N GLU A 43 14.04 -4.79 18.40
CA GLU A 43 12.75 -4.15 18.59
C GLU A 43 12.92 -2.76 19.22
N ALA A 44 13.71 -2.66 20.27
CA ALA A 44 14.02 -1.38 20.92
C ALA A 44 14.75 -0.41 19.98
N VAL A 45 15.66 -0.92 19.13
CA VAL A 45 16.30 -0.09 18.11
C VAL A 45 15.29 0.34 17.04
N GLY A 46 14.35 -0.51 16.68
CA GLY A 46 13.26 -0.20 15.74
C GLY A 46 12.34 0.92 16.24
N GLU A 47 12.03 0.96 17.55
CA GLU A 47 11.30 2.06 18.17
C GLU A 47 12.11 3.36 18.18
N MET A 48 13.38 3.29 18.59
CA MET A 48 14.29 4.45 18.63
C MET A 48 14.51 5.09 17.26
N ARG A 49 14.37 4.31 16.18
CA ARG A 49 14.61 4.72 14.79
C ARG A 49 13.34 4.74 13.96
N SER A 50 12.19 4.75 14.61
CA SER A 50 10.91 4.79 13.95
C SER A 50 10.82 6.04 13.06
N VAL A 51 10.29 5.87 11.86
CA VAL A 51 10.17 6.90 10.83
C VAL A 51 8.71 7.20 10.54
N SER A 52 8.47 8.41 10.06
CA SER A 52 7.13 8.81 9.61
C SER A 52 6.57 7.85 8.55
N MET A 53 5.25 7.63 8.60
CA MET A 53 4.57 6.82 7.60
C MET A 53 4.53 7.51 6.24
N SER A 54 4.40 8.84 6.21
CA SER A 54 4.32 9.64 4.99
C SER A 54 5.68 10.26 4.65
N PRO A 55 6.01 10.43 3.36
CA PRO A 55 7.18 11.16 2.94
C PRO A 55 7.14 12.60 3.46
N LYS A 56 8.28 13.13 3.89
CA LYS A 56 8.37 14.56 4.29
C LYS A 56 8.06 15.51 3.13
N GLU A 57 8.27 15.05 1.91
CA GLU A 57 7.98 15.79 0.68
C GLU A 57 6.53 15.63 0.20
N ALA A 58 5.70 14.87 0.90
CA ALA A 58 4.29 14.68 0.53
C ALA A 58 3.54 16.01 0.65
N PRO A 59 2.73 16.40 -0.34
CA PRO A 59 2.01 17.68 -0.35
C PRO A 59 1.18 17.93 0.90
N ALA A 60 0.51 16.89 1.44
CA ALA A 60 -0.30 17.01 2.64
C ALA A 60 0.55 17.22 3.90
N VAL A 61 1.73 16.59 3.99
CA VAL A 61 2.66 16.79 5.12
C VAL A 61 3.22 18.21 5.09
N ILE A 62 3.73 18.64 3.93
CA ILE A 62 4.22 20.02 3.74
C ILE A 62 3.12 21.04 4.07
N ALA A 63 1.89 20.77 3.61
CA ALA A 63 0.76 21.65 3.89
C ALA A 63 0.45 21.72 5.39
N THR A 64 0.41 20.58 6.08
CA THR A 64 0.12 20.52 7.52
C THR A 64 1.18 21.25 8.33
N GLU A 65 2.47 20.99 8.10
CA GLU A 65 3.57 21.65 8.78
C GLU A 65 3.64 23.15 8.45
N HIS A 66 3.32 23.54 7.20
CA HIS A 66 3.29 24.94 6.78
C HIS A 66 2.12 25.69 7.43
N ILE A 67 0.93 25.06 7.49
CA ILE A 67 -0.24 25.62 8.18
C ILE A 67 0.10 25.87 9.65
N GLY A 68 0.69 24.89 10.34
CA GLY A 68 1.07 25.06 11.75
C GLY A 68 2.04 26.23 11.97
N ARG A 69 3.04 26.37 11.11
CA ARG A 69 4.02 27.50 11.19
C ARG A 69 3.39 28.84 10.88
N VAL A 70 2.51 28.93 9.89
CA VAL A 70 1.85 30.19 9.50
C VAL A 70 0.90 30.66 10.61
N PHE A 71 0.29 29.74 11.34
CA PHE A 71 -0.60 30.04 12.47
C PHE A 71 0.13 30.10 13.83
N ASP A 72 1.45 29.87 13.84
CA ASP A 72 2.27 29.82 15.08
C ASP A 72 1.73 28.82 16.10
N GLU A 73 1.24 27.67 15.60
CA GLU A 73 0.59 26.65 16.42
C GLU A 73 1.47 25.40 16.61
N TYR A 74 2.00 24.82 15.52
CA TYR A 74 2.75 23.56 15.54
C TYR A 74 3.70 23.43 14.35
N GLU A 75 4.71 22.57 14.51
CA GLU A 75 5.68 22.26 13.45
C GLU A 75 5.56 20.80 12.96
N SER A 76 4.78 19.95 13.65
CA SER A 76 4.62 18.52 13.37
C SER A 76 3.29 18.21 12.69
N ASN A 77 3.16 16.99 12.18
CA ASN A 77 1.89 16.45 11.67
C ASN A 77 1.23 15.45 12.63
N SER A 78 1.67 15.38 13.87
CA SER A 78 1.19 14.45 14.89
C SER A 78 0.09 15.09 15.73
N SER A 79 -1.06 14.45 15.82
CA SER A 79 -2.19 14.96 16.61
C SER A 79 -2.83 13.90 17.49
N VAL A 80 -3.33 14.35 18.61
CA VAL A 80 -4.10 13.56 19.57
C VAL A 80 -5.44 14.23 19.85
N MET A 81 -6.45 13.44 20.09
CA MET A 81 -7.77 13.89 20.52
C MET A 81 -8.09 13.28 21.87
N ILE A 82 -8.44 14.11 22.84
CA ILE A 82 -8.90 13.65 24.15
C ILE A 82 -10.40 13.87 24.21
N VAL A 83 -11.15 12.79 24.42
CA VAL A 83 -12.62 12.78 24.44
C VAL A 83 -13.11 12.59 25.86
N LEU A 84 -13.96 13.49 26.32
CA LEU A 84 -14.69 13.39 27.56
C LEU A 84 -16.12 12.96 27.25
N GLU A 85 -16.56 11.82 27.75
CA GLU A 85 -17.90 11.29 27.59
C GLU A 85 -18.60 11.18 28.95
N GLY A 86 -19.70 11.88 29.13
CA GLY A 86 -20.51 11.83 30.32
C GLY A 86 -21.76 10.96 30.16
N LYS A 87 -22.16 10.25 31.19
CA LYS A 87 -23.47 9.57 31.23
C LYS A 87 -24.63 10.58 31.16
N ASP A 88 -24.44 11.74 31.78
CA ASP A 88 -25.32 12.89 31.75
C ASP A 88 -24.64 14.08 31.06
N LYS A 89 -25.40 15.18 30.90
CA LYS A 89 -24.78 16.41 30.30
C LYS A 89 -23.61 16.89 31.13
N LEU A 90 -22.55 17.26 30.44
CA LEU A 90 -21.33 17.79 31.04
C LEU A 90 -21.61 19.12 31.76
N GLY A 91 -21.32 19.15 33.06
CA GLY A 91 -21.53 20.31 33.92
C GLY A 91 -20.24 21.03 34.33
N ASP A 92 -20.33 21.88 35.38
CA ASP A 92 -19.23 22.71 35.86
C ASP A 92 -18.02 21.89 36.35
N ASP A 93 -18.26 20.69 36.90
CA ASP A 93 -17.16 19.79 37.30
C ASP A 93 -16.36 19.31 36.12
N SER A 94 -17.03 19.01 34.98
CA SER A 94 -16.37 18.64 33.73
C SER A 94 -15.63 19.81 33.12
N ARG A 95 -16.14 21.04 33.26
CA ARG A 95 -15.43 22.26 32.82
C ARG A 95 -14.17 22.50 33.63
N ARG A 96 -14.23 22.31 34.96
CA ARG A 96 -13.04 22.44 35.83
C ARG A 96 -11.97 21.38 35.47
N TYR A 97 -12.39 20.15 35.29
CA TYR A 97 -11.50 19.08 34.84
C TYR A 97 -10.86 19.43 33.51
N TYR A 98 -11.63 19.87 32.54
CA TYR A 98 -11.15 20.27 31.21
C TYR A 98 -10.11 21.40 31.33
N SER A 99 -10.40 22.45 32.10
CA SER A 99 -9.47 23.56 32.27
C SER A 99 -8.15 23.13 32.92
N GLU A 100 -8.19 22.26 33.96
CA GLU A 100 -6.99 21.71 34.58
C GLU A 100 -6.18 20.85 33.60
N LEU A 101 -6.88 20.04 32.77
CA LEU A 101 -6.25 19.23 31.75
C LEU A 101 -5.53 20.09 30.72
N ILE A 102 -6.17 21.14 30.21
CA ILE A 102 -5.59 22.09 29.25
C ILE A 102 -4.35 22.77 29.82
N GLU A 103 -4.41 23.23 31.09
CA GLU A 103 -3.29 23.87 31.75
C GLU A 103 -2.08 22.94 31.84
N LYS A 104 -2.29 21.67 32.23
CA LYS A 104 -1.22 20.66 32.28
C LYS A 104 -0.65 20.29 30.92
N LEU A 105 -1.49 20.20 29.90
CA LEU A 105 -1.05 19.93 28.54
C LEU A 105 -0.18 21.08 28.00
N ARG A 106 -0.61 22.32 28.21
CA ARG A 106 0.17 23.53 27.82
C ARG A 106 1.47 23.70 28.61
N ALA A 107 1.55 23.15 29.81
CA ALA A 107 2.77 23.19 30.61
C ALA A 107 3.87 22.24 30.10
N ASP A 108 3.52 21.19 29.37
CA ASP A 108 4.46 20.22 28.80
C ASP A 108 4.88 20.61 27.38
N THR A 109 5.67 21.65 27.27
CA THR A 109 6.15 22.18 25.99
C THR A 109 7.17 21.28 25.28
N LYS A 110 7.64 20.19 25.92
CA LYS A 110 8.51 19.20 25.30
C LYS A 110 7.74 18.26 24.38
N HIS A 111 6.53 17.90 24.80
CA HIS A 111 5.75 16.83 24.13
C HIS A 111 4.50 17.37 23.44
N VAL A 112 3.99 18.54 23.86
CA VAL A 112 2.80 19.17 23.30
C VAL A 112 3.18 20.51 22.68
N GLU A 113 2.97 20.65 21.39
CA GLU A 113 3.27 21.89 20.65
C GLU A 113 2.10 22.88 20.74
N HIS A 114 0.88 22.40 20.54
CA HIS A 114 -0.31 23.24 20.56
C HIS A 114 -1.51 22.48 21.15
N VAL A 115 -2.39 23.21 21.86
CA VAL A 115 -3.65 22.69 22.38
C VAL A 115 -4.79 23.58 21.90
N GLN A 116 -5.68 23.02 21.07
CA GLN A 116 -6.83 23.71 20.52
C GLN A 116 -7.97 23.76 21.56
N ASP A 117 -7.97 24.81 22.35
CA ASP A 117 -8.97 25.02 23.40
C ASP A 117 -10.18 25.79 22.85
N LEU A 118 -11.21 25.06 22.43
CA LEU A 118 -12.45 25.63 21.88
C LEU A 118 -13.60 25.61 22.88
N TRP A 119 -13.56 24.76 23.90
CA TRP A 119 -14.66 24.63 24.85
C TRP A 119 -14.68 25.69 25.95
N SER A 120 -13.51 26.33 26.19
CA SER A 120 -13.41 27.42 27.17
C SER A 120 -14.08 28.71 26.69
N ASP A 121 -14.22 28.92 25.38
CA ASP A 121 -14.87 30.08 24.79
C ASP A 121 -16.30 29.76 24.35
N PRO A 122 -17.31 30.49 24.80
CA PRO A 122 -18.70 30.28 24.39
C PRO A 122 -18.98 30.38 22.91
N LEU A 123 -18.17 31.14 22.15
CA LEU A 123 -18.32 31.33 20.71
C LEU A 123 -17.87 30.11 19.91
N THR A 124 -16.89 29.35 20.42
CA THR A 124 -16.32 28.19 19.75
C THR A 124 -16.73 26.85 20.37
N ALA A 125 -17.32 26.89 21.58
CA ALA A 125 -17.70 25.69 22.33
C ALA A 125 -18.60 24.73 21.52
N SER A 126 -19.52 25.28 20.71
CA SER A 126 -20.40 24.47 19.84
C SER A 126 -19.62 23.65 18.82
N GLY A 127 -18.41 24.08 18.48
CA GLY A 127 -17.50 23.40 17.56
C GLY A 127 -17.00 22.04 18.08
N VAL A 128 -16.84 21.87 19.39
CA VAL A 128 -16.24 20.67 20.02
C VAL A 128 -17.16 19.98 21.01
N GLN A 129 -18.31 20.57 21.36
CA GLN A 129 -19.33 19.96 22.18
C GLN A 129 -20.36 19.24 21.32
N SER A 130 -20.82 18.09 21.79
CA SER A 130 -21.87 17.31 21.14
C SER A 130 -23.22 17.99 21.23
N GLY A 131 -24.12 17.73 20.27
CA GLY A 131 -25.47 18.32 20.25
C GLY A 131 -26.34 17.90 21.44
N ASP A 132 -26.09 16.74 22.06
CA ASP A 132 -26.75 16.26 23.26
C ASP A 132 -26.11 16.81 24.57
N GLY A 133 -24.96 17.49 24.46
CA GLY A 133 -24.20 18.05 25.55
C GLY A 133 -23.50 17.02 26.45
N LYS A 134 -23.40 15.76 26.01
CA LYS A 134 -22.82 14.67 26.80
C LYS A 134 -21.34 14.41 26.50
N ALA A 135 -20.83 14.90 25.37
CA ALA A 135 -19.45 14.71 25.01
C ALA A 135 -18.78 16.02 24.59
N VAL A 136 -17.49 16.09 24.82
CA VAL A 136 -16.60 17.14 24.32
C VAL A 136 -15.25 16.54 23.97
N TYR A 137 -14.60 17.09 22.98
CA TYR A 137 -13.21 16.71 22.68
C TYR A 137 -12.29 17.92 22.65
N VAL A 138 -11.02 17.67 22.92
CA VAL A 138 -9.93 18.61 22.71
C VAL A 138 -8.90 17.98 21.81
N SER A 139 -8.44 18.74 20.83
CA SER A 139 -7.34 18.32 19.95
C SER A 139 -6.05 18.97 20.41
N ALA A 140 -4.96 18.22 20.39
CA ALA A 140 -3.62 18.74 20.65
C ALA A 140 -2.65 18.23 19.60
N ASN A 141 -1.74 19.08 19.17
CA ASN A 141 -0.62 18.73 18.32
C ASN A 141 0.59 18.37 19.18
N LEU A 142 1.25 17.28 18.82
CA LEU A 142 2.32 16.68 19.59
C LEU A 142 3.67 16.93 18.92
N ALA A 143 4.72 17.01 19.71
CA ALA A 143 6.08 17.10 19.20
C ALA A 143 6.49 15.81 18.46
N GLY A 144 7.11 15.97 17.29
CA GLY A 144 7.54 14.89 16.41
C GLY A 144 6.46 14.43 15.43
N ASN A 145 6.88 14.04 14.25
CA ASN A 145 5.95 13.61 13.19
C ASN A 145 5.35 12.24 13.49
N GLN A 146 4.14 12.02 12.99
CA GLN A 146 3.40 10.77 13.21
C GLN A 146 4.23 9.55 12.81
N GLY A 147 4.40 8.63 13.76
CA GLY A 147 5.20 7.42 13.61
C GLY A 147 6.67 7.58 13.96
N GLU A 148 7.17 8.78 14.23
CA GLU A 148 8.52 9.00 14.75
C GLU A 148 8.60 8.70 16.26
N ALA A 149 9.81 8.39 16.75
CA ALA A 149 10.03 8.03 18.16
C ALA A 149 9.58 9.13 19.14
N LEU A 150 9.79 10.41 18.80
CA LEU A 150 9.37 11.53 19.62
C LEU A 150 7.83 11.62 19.72
N SER A 151 7.11 11.35 18.64
CA SER A 151 5.65 11.30 18.66
C SER A 151 5.13 10.17 19.56
N LEU A 152 5.80 9.02 19.59
CA LEU A 152 5.46 7.90 20.50
C LEU A 152 5.72 8.28 21.97
N GLU A 153 6.83 8.96 22.27
CA GLU A 153 7.12 9.50 23.61
C GLU A 153 6.08 10.54 24.02
N SER A 154 5.70 11.42 23.09
CA SER A 154 4.74 12.49 23.32
C SER A 154 3.33 11.98 23.64
N ILE A 155 2.85 10.96 22.95
CA ILE A 155 1.55 10.36 23.24
C ILE A 155 1.53 9.68 24.62
N GLU A 156 2.63 9.04 25.02
CA GLU A 156 2.76 8.44 26.35
C GLU A 156 2.74 9.50 27.44
N ALA A 157 3.42 10.64 27.22
CA ALA A 157 3.37 11.79 28.12
C ALA A 157 1.94 12.34 28.26
N VAL A 158 1.19 12.48 27.15
CA VAL A 158 -0.22 12.91 27.19
C VAL A 158 -1.09 11.92 27.93
N LYS A 159 -0.94 10.60 27.68
CA LYS A 159 -1.68 9.57 28.45
C LYS A 159 -1.41 9.70 29.96
N ASN A 160 -0.16 9.92 30.35
CA ASN A 160 0.22 10.12 31.74
C ASN A 160 -0.37 11.41 32.32
N ILE A 161 -0.43 12.51 31.57
CA ILE A 161 -1.08 13.75 32.00
C ILE A 161 -2.57 13.52 32.24
N VAL A 162 -3.27 12.87 31.28
CA VAL A 162 -4.69 12.56 31.40
C VAL A 162 -4.97 11.69 32.65
N HIS A 163 -4.15 10.67 32.89
CA HIS A 163 -4.30 9.82 34.09
C HIS A 163 -3.96 10.55 35.39
N SER A 164 -3.17 11.63 35.36
CA SER A 164 -2.77 12.41 36.54
C SER A 164 -3.89 13.32 37.06
N VAL A 165 -4.93 13.57 36.23
CA VAL A 165 -6.09 14.38 36.61
C VAL A 165 -7.27 13.45 36.89
N ALA A 166 -7.86 13.56 38.07
CA ALA A 166 -8.98 12.70 38.44
C ALA A 166 -10.26 13.11 37.69
N ALA A 167 -10.77 12.20 36.85
CA ALA A 167 -12.02 12.44 36.13
C ALA A 167 -13.20 12.63 37.07
N PRO A 168 -14.15 13.52 36.76
CA PRO A 168 -15.37 13.69 37.53
C PRO A 168 -16.20 12.41 37.55
N PRO A 169 -16.98 12.16 38.63
CA PRO A 169 -17.84 10.99 38.69
C PRO A 169 -18.84 10.93 37.52
N GLY A 170 -18.85 9.79 36.80
CA GLY A 170 -19.74 9.59 35.66
C GLY A 170 -19.23 10.15 34.34
N VAL A 171 -17.99 10.62 34.28
CA VAL A 171 -17.29 11.03 33.06
C VAL A 171 -16.15 10.04 32.77
N GLU A 172 -16.12 9.50 31.59
CA GLU A 172 -15.03 8.68 31.08
C GLU A 172 -14.19 9.54 30.13
N VAL A 173 -12.85 9.36 30.21
CA VAL A 173 -11.89 10.15 29.42
C VAL A 173 -11.06 9.21 28.58
N PHE A 174 -11.04 9.44 27.28
CA PHE A 174 -10.33 8.63 26.31
C PHE A 174 -9.30 9.46 25.59
N VAL A 175 -8.15 8.84 25.31
CA VAL A 175 -7.09 9.41 24.46
C VAL A 175 -7.11 8.68 23.12
N THR A 176 -7.39 9.41 22.05
CA THR A 176 -7.53 8.86 20.70
C THR A 176 -6.90 9.82 19.66
N GLY A 177 -7.14 9.63 18.39
CA GLY A 177 -6.52 10.41 17.30
C GLY A 177 -5.41 9.66 16.61
N SER A 178 -4.83 10.26 15.55
CA SER A 178 -3.87 9.59 14.68
C SER A 178 -2.61 9.13 15.40
N ALA A 179 -2.06 9.95 16.29
CA ALA A 179 -0.87 9.60 17.07
C ALA A 179 -1.14 8.46 18.07
N ALA A 180 -2.29 8.52 18.78
CA ALA A 180 -2.68 7.49 19.74
C ALA A 180 -2.90 6.13 19.05
N MET A 181 -3.57 6.14 17.89
CA MET A 181 -3.78 4.92 17.09
C MET A 181 -2.45 4.31 16.65
N THR A 182 -1.52 5.14 16.17
CA THR A 182 -0.18 4.66 15.74
C THR A 182 0.63 4.11 16.91
N ALA A 183 0.56 4.74 18.08
CA ALA A 183 1.24 4.27 19.29
C ALA A 183 0.67 2.92 19.75
N GLU A 184 -0.65 2.78 19.83
CA GLU A 184 -1.31 1.53 20.23
C GLU A 184 -1.12 0.41 19.21
N GLN A 185 -1.07 0.75 17.91
CA GLN A 185 -0.69 -0.20 16.86
C GLN A 185 0.74 -0.73 17.07
N THR A 186 1.66 0.13 17.46
CA THR A 186 3.04 -0.25 17.77
C THR A 186 3.09 -1.15 19.01
N GLU A 187 2.39 -0.78 20.09
CA GLU A 187 2.31 -1.57 21.33
C GLU A 187 1.66 -2.95 21.10
N ALA A 188 0.54 -3.00 20.38
CA ALA A 188 -0.14 -4.26 20.01
C ALA A 188 0.75 -5.15 19.14
N SER A 189 1.56 -4.54 18.25
CA SER A 189 2.56 -5.26 17.47
C SER A 189 3.58 -5.94 18.36
N HIS A 190 4.11 -5.26 19.39
CA HIS A 190 5.08 -5.81 20.32
C HIS A 190 4.49 -6.92 21.21
N GLY A 191 3.27 -6.73 21.68
CA GLY A 191 2.55 -7.75 22.46
C GLY A 191 2.36 -9.03 21.68
N SER A 192 1.88 -8.92 20.45
CA SER A 192 1.64 -10.07 19.56
C SER A 192 2.93 -10.75 19.10
N MET A 193 4.05 -10.02 18.97
CA MET A 193 5.30 -10.55 18.40
C MET A 193 5.85 -11.75 19.20
N ARG A 194 5.84 -11.67 20.52
CA ARG A 194 6.30 -12.79 21.39
C ARG A 194 5.46 -14.05 21.20
N LEU A 195 4.15 -13.90 21.07
CA LEU A 195 3.24 -15.01 20.83
C LEU A 195 3.47 -15.61 19.43
N ILE A 196 3.62 -14.75 18.42
CA ILE A 196 3.92 -15.16 17.04
C ILE A 196 5.23 -15.94 17.00
N GLU A 197 6.32 -15.44 17.62
CA GLU A 197 7.60 -16.13 17.68
C GLU A 197 7.47 -17.51 18.36
N ALA A 198 6.84 -17.56 19.51
CA ALA A 198 6.65 -18.82 20.26
C ALA A 198 5.85 -19.85 19.44
N LEU A 199 4.72 -19.42 18.86
CA LEU A 199 3.88 -20.29 18.06
C LEU A 199 4.58 -20.71 16.75
N THR A 200 5.35 -19.82 16.14
CA THR A 200 6.20 -20.11 14.99
C THR A 200 7.17 -21.25 15.30
N PHE A 201 7.88 -21.21 16.44
CA PHE A 201 8.75 -22.29 16.85
C PHE A 201 7.97 -23.58 17.10
N VAL A 202 6.79 -23.54 17.70
CA VAL A 202 5.93 -24.72 17.90
C VAL A 202 5.52 -25.33 16.56
N VAL A 203 5.10 -24.52 15.58
CA VAL A 203 4.75 -24.98 14.23
C VAL A 203 5.95 -25.60 13.54
N ILE A 204 7.12 -24.95 13.58
CA ILE A 204 8.35 -25.46 12.97
C ILE A 204 8.76 -26.78 13.60
N ILE A 205 8.81 -26.86 14.92
CA ILE A 205 9.16 -28.10 15.66
C ILE A 205 8.22 -29.24 15.28
N THR A 206 6.92 -28.96 15.27
CA THR A 206 5.90 -29.96 14.93
C THR A 206 6.05 -30.43 13.50
N MET A 207 6.22 -29.49 12.55
CA MET A 207 6.40 -29.81 11.14
C MET A 207 7.68 -30.58 10.89
N LEU A 208 8.80 -30.16 11.49
CA LEU A 208 10.08 -30.87 11.36
C LEU A 208 10.01 -32.28 11.95
N LEU A 209 9.34 -32.49 13.07
CA LEU A 209 9.12 -33.82 13.64
C LEU A 209 8.28 -34.71 12.71
N ILE A 210 7.22 -34.16 12.09
CA ILE A 210 6.41 -34.90 11.12
C ILE A 210 7.24 -35.26 9.88
N ILE A 211 8.09 -34.32 9.39
CA ILE A 211 8.89 -34.49 8.19
C ILE A 211 10.03 -35.48 8.41
N TYR A 212 10.87 -35.27 9.42
CA TYR A 212 12.11 -36.00 9.63
C TYR A 212 11.95 -37.19 10.57
N ARG A 213 10.95 -37.19 11.45
CA ARG A 213 10.68 -38.26 12.44
C ARG A 213 11.92 -38.58 13.28
N SER A 214 12.77 -37.59 13.55
CA SER A 214 14.01 -37.68 14.30
C SER A 214 14.16 -36.46 15.18
N LEU A 215 14.14 -36.67 16.50
CA LEU A 215 14.30 -35.62 17.49
C LEU A 215 15.64 -34.90 17.33
N MET A 216 16.72 -35.68 17.12
CA MET A 216 18.07 -35.12 17.01
C MET A 216 18.24 -34.24 15.75
N THR A 217 17.67 -34.68 14.61
CA THR A 217 17.68 -33.88 13.38
C THR A 217 16.91 -32.60 13.60
N MET A 218 15.76 -32.66 14.26
CA MET A 218 14.93 -31.48 14.57
C MET A 218 15.71 -30.51 15.48
N VAL A 219 16.28 -30.98 16.59
CA VAL A 219 17.08 -30.16 17.51
C VAL A 219 18.23 -29.47 16.77
N MET A 220 18.95 -30.21 15.92
CA MET A 220 20.04 -29.65 15.14
C MET A 220 19.59 -28.53 14.20
N MET A 221 18.42 -28.70 13.55
CA MET A 221 17.85 -27.67 12.71
C MET A 221 17.41 -26.44 13.50
N ILE A 222 16.79 -26.64 14.66
CA ILE A 222 16.39 -25.53 15.55
C ILE A 222 17.62 -24.75 16.03
N VAL A 223 18.71 -25.41 16.37
CA VAL A 223 19.97 -24.72 16.73
C VAL A 223 20.50 -23.91 15.55
N MET A 224 20.44 -24.46 14.32
CA MET A 224 20.83 -23.71 13.13
C MET A 224 19.96 -22.46 12.94
N VAL A 225 18.65 -22.58 13.10
CA VAL A 225 17.70 -21.46 13.00
C VAL A 225 17.96 -20.42 14.09
N ALA A 226 18.12 -20.86 15.34
CA ALA A 226 18.32 -19.94 16.47
C ALA A 226 19.61 -19.12 16.34
N VAL A 227 20.72 -19.73 15.97
CA VAL A 227 22.00 -19.02 15.80
C VAL A 227 21.92 -18.07 14.61
N SER A 228 21.31 -18.48 13.48
CA SER A 228 21.10 -17.61 12.32
C SER A 228 20.23 -16.42 12.67
N LEU A 229 19.12 -16.64 13.37
CA LEU A 229 18.20 -15.59 13.80
C LEU A 229 18.88 -14.59 14.72
N LEU A 230 19.55 -15.06 15.77
CA LEU A 230 20.25 -14.18 16.70
C LEU A 230 21.33 -13.37 16.02
N THR A 231 22.02 -13.95 15.04
CA THR A 231 23.04 -13.24 14.27
C THR A 231 22.42 -12.13 13.40
N VAL A 232 21.31 -12.45 12.71
CA VAL A 232 20.60 -11.46 11.88
C VAL A 232 20.04 -10.32 12.74
N ARG A 233 19.34 -10.67 13.83
CA ARG A 233 18.81 -9.67 14.78
C ARG A 233 19.90 -8.73 15.29
N GLY A 234 20.99 -9.30 15.80
CA GLY A 234 22.10 -8.53 16.33
C GLY A 234 22.83 -7.69 15.26
N ALA A 235 23.02 -8.23 14.04
CA ALA A 235 23.69 -7.50 12.98
C ALA A 235 22.86 -6.31 12.48
N VAL A 236 21.56 -6.51 12.26
CA VAL A 236 20.65 -5.44 11.80
C VAL A 236 20.42 -4.43 12.95
N ALA A 237 20.28 -4.89 14.19
CA ALA A 237 20.20 -4.00 15.35
C ALA A 237 21.44 -3.11 15.50
N ALA A 238 22.65 -3.68 15.32
CA ALA A 238 23.88 -2.92 15.36
C ALA A 238 23.92 -1.82 14.27
N LEU A 239 23.58 -2.17 13.04
CA LEU A 239 23.55 -1.20 11.95
C LEU A 239 22.52 -0.10 12.17
N GLY A 240 21.35 -0.43 12.71
CA GLY A 240 20.31 0.54 13.08
C GLY A 240 20.73 1.42 14.25
N TYR A 241 21.32 0.85 15.30
CA TYR A 241 21.79 1.57 16.47
C TYR A 241 22.84 2.64 16.11
N TYR A 242 23.79 2.30 15.23
CA TYR A 242 24.82 3.23 14.73
C TYR A 242 24.34 4.11 13.55
N GLU A 243 23.07 4.21 13.28
CA GLU A 243 22.47 5.08 12.25
C GLU A 243 22.93 4.81 10.81
N ILE A 244 23.47 3.62 10.54
CA ILE A 244 23.92 3.24 9.19
C ILE A 244 22.70 2.90 8.30
N ILE A 245 21.64 2.36 8.89
CA ILE A 245 20.40 1.98 8.21
C ILE A 245 19.19 2.52 8.99
N GLY A 246 18.15 2.93 8.27
CA GLY A 246 16.83 3.20 8.84
C GLY A 246 16.14 1.90 9.26
N LEU A 247 15.43 1.93 10.36
CA LEU A 247 14.60 0.82 10.85
C LEU A 247 13.20 1.33 11.17
N SER A 248 12.22 0.47 11.00
CA SER A 248 10.86 0.69 11.49
C SER A 248 10.42 -0.52 12.30
N THR A 249 9.47 -0.32 13.21
CA THR A 249 8.92 -1.41 14.04
C THR A 249 8.36 -2.55 13.20
N PHE A 250 7.70 -2.23 12.09
CA PHE A 250 7.19 -3.23 11.16
C PHE A 250 8.31 -3.98 10.44
N ALA A 251 9.41 -3.27 10.07
CA ALA A 251 10.57 -3.87 9.43
C ALA A 251 11.22 -4.93 10.34
N THR A 252 11.28 -4.66 11.65
CA THR A 252 11.86 -5.62 12.61
C THR A 252 11.05 -6.90 12.70
N GLY A 253 9.73 -6.81 12.78
CA GLY A 253 8.83 -7.97 12.84
C GLY A 253 8.87 -8.82 11.58
N LEU A 254 8.82 -8.19 10.43
CA LEU A 254 8.89 -8.88 9.14
C LEU A 254 10.26 -9.53 8.92
N LEU A 255 11.35 -8.85 9.29
CA LEU A 255 12.71 -9.40 9.23
C LEU A 255 12.84 -10.68 10.07
N VAL A 256 12.36 -10.64 11.31
CA VAL A 256 12.44 -11.80 12.24
C VAL A 256 11.67 -12.99 11.67
N THR A 257 10.41 -12.77 11.25
CA THR A 257 9.58 -13.83 10.72
C THR A 257 10.15 -14.43 9.43
N LEU A 258 10.62 -13.58 8.53
CA LEU A 258 11.25 -13.99 7.27
C LEU A 258 12.58 -14.71 7.52
N ALA A 259 13.39 -14.21 8.45
CA ALA A 259 14.66 -14.82 8.84
C ALA A 259 14.48 -16.22 9.42
N ILE A 260 13.49 -16.42 10.29
CA ILE A 260 13.14 -17.73 10.83
C ILE A 260 12.78 -18.69 9.69
N ALA A 261 11.84 -18.28 8.83
CA ALA A 261 11.31 -19.11 7.76
C ALA A 261 12.42 -19.56 6.79
N ILE A 262 13.25 -18.62 6.31
CA ILE A 262 14.33 -18.89 5.37
C ILE A 262 15.47 -19.70 6.01
N SER A 263 15.77 -19.45 7.29
CA SER A 263 16.76 -20.26 8.02
C SER A 263 16.35 -21.73 8.10
N VAL A 264 15.06 -21.98 8.34
CA VAL A 264 14.51 -23.35 8.34
C VAL A 264 14.64 -23.97 6.95
N ASP A 265 14.32 -23.24 5.90
CA ASP A 265 14.42 -23.72 4.53
C ASP A 265 15.85 -24.13 4.16
N TYR A 266 16.83 -23.29 4.47
CA TYR A 266 18.23 -23.62 4.19
C TYR A 266 18.71 -24.83 5.02
N ALA A 267 18.26 -24.96 6.26
CA ALA A 267 18.53 -26.13 7.08
C ALA A 267 17.90 -27.40 6.47
N ILE A 268 16.64 -27.31 5.99
CA ILE A 268 15.94 -28.41 5.32
C ILE A 268 16.69 -28.82 4.03
N PHE A 269 17.17 -27.85 3.24
CA PHE A 269 17.89 -28.14 2.01
C PHE A 269 19.24 -28.81 2.26
N LEU A 270 20.02 -28.30 3.20
CA LEU A 270 21.32 -28.90 3.55
C LEU A 270 21.16 -30.33 4.07
N ILE A 271 20.29 -30.50 5.07
CA ILE A 271 20.08 -31.81 5.69
C ILE A 271 19.39 -32.78 4.73
N GLY A 272 18.39 -32.30 3.98
CA GLY A 272 17.68 -33.10 2.99
C GLY A 272 18.63 -33.65 1.90
N ARG A 273 19.52 -32.80 1.40
CA ARG A 273 20.51 -33.21 0.39
C ARG A 273 21.54 -34.16 0.94
N TYR A 274 22.00 -33.92 2.19
CA TYR A 274 22.90 -34.87 2.89
C TYR A 274 22.24 -36.25 3.06
N GLN A 275 20.98 -36.29 3.51
CA GLN A 275 20.27 -37.55 3.67
C GLN A 275 19.96 -38.27 2.35
N GLU A 276 19.73 -37.53 1.26
CA GLU A 276 19.58 -38.07 -0.10
C GLU A 276 20.86 -38.79 -0.53
N ALA A 277 22.03 -38.12 -0.39
CA ALA A 277 23.32 -38.71 -0.71
C ALA A 277 23.63 -39.96 0.15
N ARG A 278 23.33 -39.90 1.45
CA ARG A 278 23.45 -41.05 2.33
C ARG A 278 22.53 -42.21 1.92
N SER A 279 21.30 -41.88 1.46
CA SER A 279 20.36 -42.90 0.96
C SER A 279 20.78 -43.53 -0.34
N ALA A 280 21.57 -42.80 -1.16
CA ALA A 280 22.19 -43.33 -2.38
C ALA A 280 23.40 -44.25 -2.11
N GLY A 281 23.82 -44.40 -0.83
CA GLY A 281 24.93 -45.28 -0.44
C GLY A 281 26.29 -44.59 -0.34
N GLU A 282 26.33 -43.24 -0.49
CA GLU A 282 27.57 -42.48 -0.29
C GLU A 282 28.00 -42.56 1.20
N ASP A 283 29.34 -42.59 1.44
CA ASP A 283 29.85 -42.47 2.80
C ASP A 283 29.59 -41.06 3.40
N ARG A 284 29.85 -40.84 4.67
CA ARG A 284 29.56 -39.58 5.36
C ARG A 284 30.36 -38.41 4.77
N GLU A 285 31.58 -38.68 4.33
CA GLU A 285 32.44 -37.67 3.76
C GLU A 285 32.00 -37.28 2.34
N GLN A 286 31.71 -38.26 1.53
CA GLN A 286 31.27 -38.03 0.14
C GLN A 286 29.89 -37.38 0.11
N ALA A 287 28.96 -37.84 0.98
CA ALA A 287 27.65 -37.22 1.16
C ALA A 287 27.74 -35.73 1.57
N TYR A 288 28.73 -35.35 2.39
CA TYR A 288 29.00 -33.97 2.76
C TYR A 288 29.40 -33.13 1.52
N TYR A 289 30.31 -33.62 0.69
CA TYR A 289 30.72 -32.90 -0.51
C TYR A 289 29.61 -32.85 -1.56
N THR A 290 28.85 -33.91 -1.71
CA THR A 290 27.66 -33.95 -2.59
C THR A 290 26.60 -32.96 -2.10
N MET A 291 26.35 -32.88 -0.79
CA MET A 291 25.48 -31.89 -0.19
C MET A 291 25.96 -30.48 -0.49
N PHE A 292 27.21 -30.16 -0.14
CA PHE A 292 27.73 -28.81 -0.29
C PHE A 292 27.73 -28.36 -1.78
N GLY A 293 28.20 -29.23 -2.67
CA GLY A 293 28.22 -28.94 -4.12
C GLY A 293 26.84 -28.77 -4.73
N GLY A 294 25.85 -29.52 -4.25
CA GLY A 294 24.48 -29.46 -4.76
C GLY A 294 23.62 -28.34 -4.14
N THR A 295 23.96 -27.82 -2.95
CA THR A 295 23.14 -26.79 -2.29
C THR A 295 23.76 -25.41 -2.29
N ALA A 296 25.07 -25.27 -2.32
CA ALA A 296 25.74 -23.98 -2.17
C ALA A 296 25.30 -22.93 -3.19
N HIS A 297 25.31 -23.27 -4.47
CA HIS A 297 24.91 -22.34 -5.54
C HIS A 297 23.41 -21.98 -5.49
N VAL A 298 22.61 -22.88 -4.96
CA VAL A 298 21.16 -22.67 -4.79
C VAL A 298 20.90 -21.73 -3.62
N ILE A 299 21.51 -21.97 -2.45
CA ILE A 299 21.35 -21.11 -1.28
C ILE A 299 21.83 -19.68 -1.57
N VAL A 300 22.97 -19.53 -2.24
CA VAL A 300 23.48 -18.22 -2.63
C VAL A 300 22.57 -17.55 -3.64
N GLY A 301 22.09 -18.28 -4.65
CA GLY A 301 21.17 -17.74 -5.64
C GLY A 301 19.84 -17.32 -5.06
N SER A 302 19.23 -18.19 -4.26
CA SER A 302 18.02 -17.97 -3.51
C SER A 302 18.14 -16.74 -2.60
N GLY A 303 19.10 -16.74 -1.72
CA GLY A 303 19.27 -15.62 -0.81
C GLY A 303 19.59 -14.30 -1.54
N LEU A 304 20.30 -14.34 -2.67
CA LEU A 304 20.58 -13.16 -3.47
C LEU A 304 19.32 -12.63 -4.16
N THR A 305 18.43 -13.51 -4.63
CA THR A 305 17.13 -13.07 -5.20
C THR A 305 16.27 -12.39 -4.15
N ILE A 306 16.20 -12.95 -2.94
CA ILE A 306 15.43 -12.31 -1.86
C ILE A 306 16.06 -10.99 -1.44
N ALA A 307 17.36 -10.97 -1.20
CA ALA A 307 18.09 -9.76 -0.83
C ALA A 307 17.93 -8.64 -1.88
N SER A 308 18.01 -9.02 -3.16
CA SER A 308 17.87 -8.07 -4.27
C SER A 308 16.43 -7.56 -4.43
N ALA A 309 15.45 -8.43 -4.30
CA ALA A 309 14.04 -8.04 -4.39
C ALA A 309 13.64 -7.13 -3.23
N THR A 310 14.06 -7.47 -2.00
CA THR A 310 13.81 -6.60 -0.84
C THR A 310 14.58 -5.30 -0.93
N PHE A 311 15.81 -5.30 -1.46
CA PHE A 311 16.57 -4.07 -1.70
C PHE A 311 15.85 -3.11 -2.67
N CYS A 312 15.06 -3.62 -3.62
CA CYS A 312 14.28 -2.77 -4.53
C CYS A 312 13.28 -1.86 -3.79
N LEU A 313 12.88 -2.21 -2.56
CA LEU A 313 12.08 -1.35 -1.70
C LEU A 313 12.79 -0.04 -1.32
N SER A 314 14.11 0.01 -1.34
CA SER A 314 14.86 1.22 -1.05
C SER A 314 14.67 2.33 -2.09
N PHE A 315 14.07 2.02 -3.25
CA PHE A 315 13.75 2.97 -4.32
C PHE A 315 12.31 3.46 -4.28
N THR A 316 11.53 3.05 -3.28
CA THR A 316 10.16 3.51 -3.09
C THR A 316 10.15 4.93 -2.52
N ARG A 317 9.03 5.64 -2.70
CA ARG A 317 8.82 7.00 -2.16
C ARG A 317 8.34 6.97 -0.72
N LEU A 318 7.53 5.98 -0.36
CA LEU A 318 7.00 5.86 0.99
C LEU A 318 8.12 5.42 1.96
N PRO A 319 8.44 6.22 2.99
CA PRO A 319 9.50 5.90 3.97
C PRO A 319 9.28 4.55 4.63
N TYR A 320 8.04 4.19 4.82
CA TYR A 320 7.62 2.93 5.40
C TYR A 320 8.14 1.71 4.62
N PHE A 321 8.05 1.73 3.28
CA PHE A 321 8.63 0.68 2.42
C PHE A 321 10.13 0.85 2.23
N GLN A 322 10.59 2.09 2.13
CA GLN A 322 12.01 2.40 1.95
C GLN A 322 12.86 1.83 3.09
N THR A 323 12.39 1.99 4.35
CA THR A 323 13.09 1.48 5.53
C THR A 323 13.01 -0.04 5.71
N LEU A 324 12.18 -0.74 4.93
CA LEU A 324 12.19 -2.21 4.85
C LEU A 324 13.35 -2.73 3.99
N GLY A 325 13.70 -2.00 2.93
CA GLY A 325 14.57 -2.50 1.86
C GLY A 325 15.95 -2.92 2.35
N VAL A 326 16.69 -2.00 2.94
CA VAL A 326 18.07 -2.27 3.38
C VAL A 326 18.15 -3.27 4.54
N PRO A 327 17.35 -3.14 5.61
CA PRO A 327 17.39 -4.11 6.71
C PRO A 327 17.10 -5.55 6.29
N LEU A 328 16.07 -5.75 5.46
CA LEU A 328 15.75 -7.08 4.95
C LEU A 328 16.85 -7.62 4.04
N ALA A 329 17.38 -6.80 3.14
CA ALA A 329 18.47 -7.20 2.24
C ALA A 329 19.74 -7.59 3.03
N VAL A 330 20.14 -6.77 4.00
CA VAL A 330 21.29 -7.06 4.86
C VAL A 330 21.05 -8.33 5.70
N GLY A 331 19.87 -8.45 6.29
CA GLY A 331 19.50 -9.66 7.04
C GLY A 331 19.60 -10.92 6.19
N MET A 332 19.14 -10.85 4.92
CA MET A 332 19.28 -11.97 3.97
C MET A 332 20.72 -12.28 3.62
N LEU A 333 21.58 -11.28 3.43
CA LEU A 333 23.01 -11.48 3.17
C LEU A 333 23.70 -12.15 4.36
N VAL A 334 23.38 -11.73 5.58
CA VAL A 334 23.87 -12.38 6.82
C VAL A 334 23.40 -13.83 6.89
N LEU A 335 22.14 -14.11 6.56
CA LEU A 335 21.59 -15.45 6.49
C LEU A 335 22.32 -16.35 5.49
N ILE A 336 22.61 -15.84 4.29
CA ILE A 336 23.37 -16.58 3.28
C ILE A 336 24.73 -16.99 3.85
N VAL A 337 25.46 -16.04 4.45
CA VAL A 337 26.80 -16.29 4.99
C VAL A 337 26.74 -17.30 6.13
N THR A 338 25.75 -17.16 7.04
CA THR A 338 25.54 -18.10 8.14
C THR A 338 25.18 -19.49 7.63
N ALA A 339 24.22 -19.61 6.71
CA ALA A 339 23.80 -20.88 6.13
C ALA A 339 24.93 -21.60 5.40
N MET A 340 25.82 -20.85 4.71
CA MET A 340 26.92 -21.40 3.92
C MET A 340 28.15 -21.81 4.78
N THR A 341 28.26 -21.29 5.99
CA THR A 341 29.41 -21.54 6.87
C THR A 341 29.02 -22.37 8.10
N PHE A 342 28.05 -21.90 8.88
CA PHE A 342 27.56 -22.57 10.07
C PHE A 342 26.78 -23.85 9.73
N GLY A 343 25.95 -23.82 8.69
CA GLY A 343 25.13 -24.97 8.26
C GLY A 343 25.98 -26.22 7.95
N PRO A 344 26.96 -26.15 7.01
CA PRO A 344 27.84 -27.28 6.70
C PRO A 344 28.69 -27.72 7.89
N ALA A 345 29.11 -26.80 8.78
CA ALA A 345 29.81 -27.13 10.00
C ALA A 345 28.96 -27.98 10.95
N MET A 346 27.69 -27.59 11.14
CA MET A 346 26.70 -28.32 11.93
C MET A 346 26.42 -29.70 11.35
N VAL A 347 26.26 -29.83 10.03
CA VAL A 347 26.08 -31.14 9.37
C VAL A 347 27.32 -32.02 9.58
N THR A 348 28.53 -31.46 9.57
CA THR A 348 29.76 -32.22 9.82
C THR A 348 29.79 -32.84 11.24
N VAL A 349 29.46 -32.04 12.24
CA VAL A 349 29.43 -32.50 13.65
C VAL A 349 28.27 -33.46 13.91
N GLY A 350 27.09 -33.16 13.34
CA GLY A 350 25.87 -33.94 13.47
C GLY A 350 25.76 -35.16 12.55
N ALA A 351 26.77 -35.43 11.72
CA ALA A 351 26.71 -36.45 10.66
C ALA A 351 26.30 -37.88 11.16
N ARG A 352 26.64 -38.23 12.40
CA ARG A 352 26.28 -39.52 13.00
C ARG A 352 24.78 -39.65 13.34
N PHE A 353 24.06 -38.52 13.46
CA PHE A 353 22.65 -38.49 13.82
C PHE A 353 21.73 -38.29 12.62
N LEU A 354 22.29 -37.96 11.47
CA LEU A 354 21.59 -37.61 10.23
C LEU A 354 21.37 -38.79 9.28
N ASP A 355 21.72 -40.03 9.69
CA ASP A 355 21.55 -41.20 8.84
C ASP A 355 20.05 -41.45 8.55
N PRO A 356 19.64 -41.69 7.30
CA PRO A 356 18.25 -41.81 6.91
C PRO A 356 17.61 -43.10 7.44
N LYS A 357 16.49 -42.93 8.12
CA LYS A 357 15.79 -44.09 8.69
C LYS A 357 14.83 -44.84 7.75
N ARG A 358 14.47 -44.30 6.55
CA ARG A 358 13.59 -44.96 5.54
C ARG A 358 13.59 -44.29 4.14
N ALA A 359 13.61 -45.14 3.11
CA ALA A 359 13.60 -44.75 1.66
C ALA A 359 12.21 -44.54 1.04
N GLY A 360 11.13 -44.41 1.82
CA GLY A 360 9.76 -44.50 1.30
C GLY A 360 9.22 -43.31 0.51
N ARG A 361 9.70 -42.10 0.75
CA ARG A 361 9.16 -40.87 0.16
C ARG A 361 9.53 -40.61 -1.30
N VAL A 362 10.67 -41.15 -1.74
CA VAL A 362 11.16 -40.99 -3.13
C VAL A 362 10.21 -41.60 -4.17
N ARG A 363 9.51 -42.70 -3.81
CA ARG A 363 8.58 -43.39 -4.74
C ARG A 363 7.34 -42.55 -5.09
N GLY A 364 6.78 -41.77 -4.15
CA GLY A 364 5.60 -40.94 -4.40
C GLY A 364 5.88 -39.86 -5.44
N TRP A 365 6.94 -39.10 -5.23
CA TRP A 365 7.31 -37.99 -6.14
C TRP A 365 7.78 -38.45 -7.52
N ARG A 366 8.39 -39.62 -7.63
CA ARG A 366 8.65 -40.23 -8.94
C ARG A 366 7.37 -40.57 -9.72
N LYS A 367 6.29 -41.00 -9.05
CA LYS A 367 4.99 -41.21 -9.69
C LYS A 367 4.41 -39.88 -10.18
N VAL A 368 4.47 -38.81 -9.37
CA VAL A 368 4.05 -37.47 -9.78
C VAL A 368 4.86 -37.01 -11.00
N GLY A 369 6.19 -37.10 -10.97
CA GLY A 369 7.04 -36.76 -12.10
C GLY A 369 6.74 -37.57 -13.37
N ALA A 370 6.47 -38.84 -13.22
CA ALA A 370 6.06 -39.67 -14.36
C ALA A 370 4.68 -39.28 -14.94
N ALA A 371 3.73 -38.87 -14.09
CA ALA A 371 2.43 -38.36 -14.52
C ALA A 371 2.59 -37.04 -15.27
N VAL A 372 3.40 -36.10 -14.74
CA VAL A 372 3.67 -34.83 -15.37
C VAL A 372 4.31 -34.99 -16.77
N VAL A 373 5.29 -35.87 -16.89
CA VAL A 373 5.93 -36.16 -18.18
C VAL A 373 4.97 -36.88 -19.13
N ARG A 374 4.04 -37.69 -18.61
CA ARG A 374 3.09 -38.46 -19.45
C ARG A 374 1.93 -37.61 -19.96
N TRP A 375 1.43 -36.66 -19.12
CA TRP A 375 0.25 -35.84 -19.42
C TRP A 375 0.50 -34.34 -19.20
N PRO A 376 1.56 -33.76 -19.77
CA PRO A 376 1.98 -32.38 -19.43
C PRO A 376 0.92 -31.35 -19.80
N GLY A 377 0.20 -31.53 -20.92
CA GLY A 377 -0.85 -30.62 -21.37
C GLY A 377 -2.06 -30.60 -20.44
N ALA A 378 -2.57 -31.76 -20.04
CA ALA A 378 -3.74 -31.83 -19.16
C ALA A 378 -3.42 -31.24 -17.76
N ILE A 379 -2.23 -31.51 -17.22
CA ILE A 379 -1.80 -30.98 -15.93
C ILE A 379 -1.59 -29.45 -16.01
N LEU A 380 -1.05 -28.94 -17.12
CA LEU A 380 -0.89 -27.52 -17.34
C LEU A 380 -2.25 -26.80 -17.36
N ILE A 381 -3.20 -27.31 -18.15
CA ILE A 381 -4.55 -26.72 -18.23
C ILE A 381 -5.23 -26.72 -16.86
N SER A 382 -5.13 -27.80 -16.09
CA SER A 382 -5.70 -27.87 -14.75
C SER A 382 -5.07 -26.86 -13.79
N SER A 383 -3.75 -26.65 -13.88
CA SER A 383 -3.05 -25.65 -13.05
C SER A 383 -3.41 -24.22 -13.43
N ILE A 384 -3.60 -23.94 -14.74
CA ILE A 384 -4.11 -22.64 -15.18
C ILE A 384 -5.54 -22.43 -14.69
N ALA A 385 -6.40 -23.45 -14.79
CA ALA A 385 -7.78 -23.33 -14.33
C ALA A 385 -7.86 -22.99 -12.83
N VAL A 386 -7.00 -23.61 -12.01
CA VAL A 386 -6.90 -23.27 -10.58
C VAL A 386 -6.36 -21.84 -10.38
N SER A 387 -5.39 -21.41 -11.18
CA SER A 387 -4.88 -20.02 -11.12
C SER A 387 -5.93 -18.99 -11.50
N LEU A 388 -6.80 -19.32 -12.48
CA LEU A 388 -7.89 -18.46 -12.92
C LEU A 388 -8.93 -18.20 -11.81
N ILE A 389 -9.14 -19.14 -10.89
CA ILE A 389 -10.06 -18.95 -9.76
C ILE A 389 -9.64 -17.72 -8.92
N GLY A 390 -8.36 -17.62 -8.60
CA GLY A 390 -7.84 -16.45 -7.90
C GLY A 390 -7.89 -15.18 -8.74
N LEU A 391 -7.48 -15.26 -10.01
CA LEU A 391 -7.47 -14.09 -10.90
C LEU A 391 -8.85 -13.48 -11.13
N LEU A 392 -9.91 -14.30 -11.14
CA LEU A 392 -11.29 -13.84 -11.27
C LEU A 392 -11.78 -13.02 -10.07
N ALA A 393 -11.13 -13.14 -8.93
CA ALA A 393 -11.46 -12.36 -7.74
C ALA A 393 -10.82 -10.95 -7.72
N LEU A 394 -9.77 -10.72 -8.51
CA LEU A 394 -9.05 -9.44 -8.53
C LEU A 394 -9.91 -8.22 -8.90
N PRO A 395 -10.85 -8.29 -9.88
CA PRO A 395 -11.69 -7.13 -10.22
C PRO A 395 -12.57 -6.61 -9.09
N GLY A 396 -12.77 -7.39 -8.04
CA GLY A 396 -13.53 -7.01 -6.84
C GLY A 396 -12.66 -6.50 -5.68
N TYR A 397 -11.36 -6.33 -5.90
CA TYR A 397 -10.44 -5.88 -4.86
C TYR A 397 -10.75 -4.45 -4.43
N LYS A 398 -10.93 -4.29 -3.13
CA LYS A 398 -11.09 -2.99 -2.46
C LYS A 398 -9.99 -2.82 -1.43
N THR A 399 -9.49 -1.61 -1.34
CA THR A 399 -8.42 -1.23 -0.41
C THR A 399 -8.97 -0.28 0.64
N SER A 400 -8.70 -0.54 1.89
CA SER A 400 -9.01 0.38 2.98
C SER A 400 -7.73 1.02 3.52
N TYR A 401 -7.82 2.31 3.84
CA TYR A 401 -6.77 3.10 4.48
C TYR A 401 -7.12 3.40 5.95
N ASN A 402 -8.29 2.96 6.42
CA ASN A 402 -8.72 3.17 7.78
C ASN A 402 -8.07 2.13 8.72
N ASP A 403 -6.94 2.49 9.33
CA ASP A 403 -6.17 1.62 10.23
C ASP A 403 -6.99 1.12 11.43
N ARG A 404 -7.99 1.89 11.83
CA ARG A 404 -8.87 1.57 12.94
C ARG A 404 -9.60 0.23 12.79
N LEU A 405 -10.03 -0.10 11.56
CA LEU A 405 -10.76 -1.34 11.26
C LEU A 405 -9.91 -2.61 11.46
N TYR A 406 -8.60 -2.44 11.61
CA TYR A 406 -7.63 -3.53 11.72
C TYR A 406 -7.00 -3.65 13.11
N LEU A 407 -7.40 -2.77 14.03
CA LEU A 407 -6.99 -2.79 15.42
C LEU A 407 -8.08 -3.45 16.28
N PRO A 408 -7.73 -4.07 17.41
CA PRO A 408 -8.72 -4.61 18.35
C PRO A 408 -9.68 -3.54 18.87
N ASP A 409 -10.94 -3.91 19.05
CA ASP A 409 -11.97 -3.00 19.57
C ASP A 409 -11.75 -2.59 21.03
N ASP A 410 -10.99 -3.36 21.80
CA ASP A 410 -10.75 -3.18 23.21
C ASP A 410 -9.59 -2.23 23.55
N ILE A 411 -8.82 -1.79 22.55
CA ILE A 411 -7.76 -0.81 22.79
C ILE A 411 -8.33 0.59 23.06
N SER A 412 -7.61 1.35 23.92
CA SER A 412 -8.06 2.66 24.41
C SER A 412 -8.36 3.67 23.31
N ALA A 413 -7.49 3.77 22.33
CA ALA A 413 -7.69 4.69 21.20
C ALA A 413 -8.92 4.34 20.36
N ASN A 414 -9.21 3.05 20.15
CA ASN A 414 -10.40 2.62 19.40
C ASN A 414 -11.66 2.84 20.20
N GLN A 415 -11.63 2.60 21.51
CA GLN A 415 -12.74 2.95 22.42
C GLN A 415 -13.00 4.46 22.44
N GLY A 416 -11.95 5.28 22.44
CA GLY A 416 -12.06 6.73 22.36
C GLY A 416 -12.70 7.22 21.06
N TYR A 417 -12.35 6.63 19.92
CA TYR A 417 -13.04 6.92 18.67
C TYR A 417 -14.51 6.48 18.71
N ALA A 418 -14.78 5.28 19.22
CA ALA A 418 -16.14 4.79 19.35
C ALA A 418 -16.98 5.67 20.30
N ALA A 419 -16.37 6.19 21.38
CA ALA A 419 -17.00 7.18 22.27
C ALA A 419 -17.32 8.48 21.52
N ALA A 420 -16.35 8.98 20.76
CA ALA A 420 -16.54 10.17 19.96
C ALA A 420 -17.63 9.99 18.88
N GLU A 421 -17.65 8.86 18.16
CA GLU A 421 -18.63 8.57 17.11
C GLU A 421 -20.07 8.40 17.62
N ARG A 422 -20.26 8.06 18.89
CA ARG A 422 -21.61 8.05 19.48
C ARG A 422 -22.24 9.44 19.54
N HIS A 423 -21.41 10.49 19.55
CA HIS A 423 -21.81 11.86 19.76
C HIS A 423 -21.49 12.80 18.61
N PHE A 424 -20.51 12.45 17.77
CA PHE A 424 -20.03 13.24 16.65
C PHE A 424 -19.98 12.41 15.37
N SER A 425 -20.18 13.06 14.23
CA SER A 425 -19.94 12.36 12.96
C SER A 425 -18.45 12.06 12.75
N PRO A 426 -18.07 10.95 12.10
CA PRO A 426 -16.66 10.62 11.80
C PRO A 426 -15.91 11.74 11.12
N ALA A 427 -16.59 12.46 10.24
CA ALA A 427 -16.04 13.60 9.51
C ALA A 427 -15.71 14.80 10.40
N ARG A 428 -16.43 14.99 11.49
CA ARG A 428 -16.17 16.08 12.44
C ARG A 428 -14.92 15.82 13.28
N LEU A 429 -14.59 14.54 13.45
CA LEU A 429 -13.41 14.11 14.21
C LEU A 429 -12.12 14.22 13.41
N ASN A 430 -12.21 14.18 12.08
CA ASN A 430 -11.07 14.21 11.16
C ASN A 430 -11.30 15.24 10.05
N PRO A 431 -11.31 16.56 10.37
CA PRO A 431 -11.50 17.59 9.36
C PRO A 431 -10.29 17.70 8.43
N GLU A 432 -10.55 18.06 7.18
CA GLU A 432 -9.50 18.53 6.29
C GLU A 432 -9.28 20.03 6.50
N ILE A 433 -8.04 20.47 6.43
CA ILE A 433 -7.69 21.87 6.58
C ILE A 433 -7.16 22.39 5.23
N LEU A 434 -7.87 23.30 4.64
CA LEU A 434 -7.42 24.02 3.47
C LEU A 434 -7.00 25.43 3.89
N MET A 435 -5.77 25.84 3.56
CA MET A 435 -5.25 27.18 3.81
C MET A 435 -5.00 27.88 2.48
N ILE A 436 -5.40 29.12 2.42
CA ILE A 436 -5.06 30.03 1.32
C ILE A 436 -4.16 31.11 1.85
N GLU A 437 -2.96 31.17 1.33
CA GLU A 437 -1.93 32.15 1.70
C GLU A 437 -1.76 33.17 0.59
N SER A 438 -1.82 34.45 0.93
CA SER A 438 -1.73 35.60 0.06
C SER A 438 -0.62 36.54 0.52
N ASP A 439 -0.09 37.33 -0.41
CA ASP A 439 0.90 38.36 -0.12
C ASP A 439 0.29 39.66 0.45
N ARG A 440 -1.02 39.69 0.69
CA ARG A 440 -1.78 40.81 1.21
C ARG A 440 -2.52 40.46 2.52
N ASP A 441 -2.76 41.49 3.33
CA ASP A 441 -3.58 41.36 4.54
C ASP A 441 -5.06 41.14 4.17
N LEU A 442 -5.61 40.01 4.65
CA LEU A 442 -6.98 39.56 4.37
C LEU A 442 -8.03 40.23 5.30
N ARG A 443 -7.61 41.00 6.31
CA ARG A 443 -8.49 41.64 7.28
C ARG A 443 -9.19 42.88 6.68
N ASN A 444 -9.99 42.62 5.66
CA ASN A 444 -10.78 43.65 5.04
C ASN A 444 -12.09 43.09 4.48
N PRO A 445 -13.15 43.94 4.36
CA PRO A 445 -14.47 43.46 3.91
C PRO A 445 -14.47 42.82 2.52
N ALA A 446 -13.58 43.21 1.62
CA ALA A 446 -13.56 42.69 0.26
C ALA A 446 -13.02 41.26 0.21
N ASP A 447 -11.97 40.96 0.95
CA ASP A 447 -11.38 39.63 0.99
C ASP A 447 -12.29 38.67 1.78
N PHE A 448 -12.98 39.14 2.80
CA PHE A 448 -14.02 38.33 3.51
C PHE A 448 -15.15 37.90 2.56
N LEU A 449 -15.49 38.70 1.63
CA LEU A 449 -16.46 38.37 0.56
C LEU A 449 -15.93 37.20 -0.31
N VAL A 450 -14.65 37.24 -0.65
CA VAL A 450 -14.00 36.17 -1.44
C VAL A 450 -13.87 34.90 -0.59
N ILE A 451 -13.53 35.01 0.69
CA ILE A 451 -13.45 33.87 1.61
C ILE A 451 -14.80 33.16 1.68
N GLU A 452 -15.90 33.91 1.78
CA GLU A 452 -17.24 33.33 1.75
C GLU A 452 -17.57 32.64 0.43
N LYS A 453 -17.18 33.22 -0.71
CA LYS A 453 -17.33 32.63 -2.04
C LYS A 453 -16.60 31.29 -2.13
N ILE A 454 -15.38 31.23 -1.57
CA ILE A 454 -14.58 30.00 -1.55
C ILE A 454 -15.26 28.94 -0.68
N ALA A 455 -15.72 29.33 0.53
CA ALA A 455 -16.44 28.43 1.43
C ALA A 455 -17.70 27.83 0.77
N LYS A 456 -18.46 28.65 0.05
CA LYS A 456 -19.62 28.21 -0.73
C LYS A 456 -19.23 27.23 -1.85
N ALA A 457 -18.16 27.52 -2.59
CA ALA A 457 -17.70 26.66 -3.69
C ALA A 457 -17.22 25.29 -3.18
N ILE A 458 -16.53 25.26 -2.04
CA ILE A 458 -16.11 24.02 -1.40
C ILE A 458 -17.31 23.23 -0.90
N PHE A 459 -18.26 23.90 -0.24
CA PHE A 459 -19.47 23.26 0.27
C PHE A 459 -20.35 22.64 -0.82
N GLN A 460 -20.28 23.16 -2.04
CA GLN A 460 -20.99 22.60 -3.20
C GLN A 460 -20.35 21.34 -3.79
N VAL A 461 -19.17 20.96 -3.34
CA VAL A 461 -18.55 19.69 -3.76
C VAL A 461 -19.36 18.53 -3.15
N ASP A 462 -19.73 17.58 -4.00
CA ASP A 462 -20.50 16.41 -3.58
C ASP A 462 -19.80 15.64 -2.45
N GLY A 463 -20.53 15.34 -1.38
CA GLY A 463 -20.01 14.65 -0.21
C GLY A 463 -19.25 15.55 0.79
N ILE A 464 -19.34 16.87 0.69
CA ILE A 464 -18.90 17.82 1.72
C ILE A 464 -20.11 18.24 2.56
N GLY A 465 -20.07 17.88 3.85
CA GLY A 465 -21.19 18.15 4.77
C GLY A 465 -21.09 19.49 5.49
N ARG A 466 -19.86 20.01 5.69
CA ARG A 466 -19.64 21.25 6.44
C ARG A 466 -18.34 21.94 6.04
N VAL A 467 -18.37 23.25 5.96
CA VAL A 467 -17.18 24.08 5.75
C VAL A 467 -17.19 25.21 6.79
N GLN A 468 -16.17 25.22 7.65
CA GLN A 468 -15.99 26.25 8.67
C GLN A 468 -14.83 27.15 8.26
N THR A 469 -15.04 28.42 8.42
CA THR A 469 -14.04 29.47 8.24
C THR A 469 -14.51 30.71 9.00
N ILE A 470 -13.77 31.78 8.95
CA ILE A 470 -14.09 33.02 9.67
C ILE A 470 -15.47 33.58 9.35
N THR A 471 -15.97 33.40 8.13
CA THR A 471 -17.31 33.81 7.72
C THR A 471 -18.40 32.81 8.09
N ARG A 472 -17.99 31.58 8.47
CA ARG A 472 -18.83 30.44 8.79
C ARG A 472 -18.27 29.65 9.96
N PRO A 473 -18.14 30.21 11.15
CA PRO A 473 -17.51 29.53 12.28
C PRO A 473 -18.21 28.23 12.67
N ASP A 474 -19.53 28.19 12.54
CA ASP A 474 -20.36 26.99 12.76
C ASP A 474 -20.70 26.21 11.48
N GLY A 475 -20.08 26.53 10.35
CA GLY A 475 -20.37 25.94 9.05
C GLY A 475 -21.56 26.59 8.33
N THR A 476 -22.28 27.45 9.01
CA THR A 476 -23.31 28.32 8.44
C THR A 476 -22.83 29.79 8.48
N PRO A 477 -23.21 30.62 7.52
CA PRO A 477 -22.86 32.03 7.57
C PRO A 477 -23.34 32.66 8.88
N ILE A 478 -22.51 33.55 9.45
CA ILE A 478 -22.87 34.24 10.69
C ILE A 478 -24.18 35.00 10.45
N GLU A 479 -25.17 34.75 11.30
CA GLU A 479 -26.46 35.41 11.22
C GLU A 479 -26.34 36.90 11.56
N ASN A 480 -27.12 37.70 10.91
CA ASN A 480 -27.24 39.16 11.21
C ASN A 480 -25.97 39.99 10.92
N THR A 481 -25.03 39.49 10.18
CA THR A 481 -23.81 40.24 9.72
C THR A 481 -24.08 41.14 8.55
N SER A 482 -25.31 41.25 8.09
CA SER A 482 -25.68 42.19 7.00
C SER A 482 -26.20 43.50 7.55
N ILE A 483 -25.60 44.58 7.11
CA ILE A 483 -26.01 45.96 7.50
C ILE A 483 -27.52 46.22 7.25
N PRO A 484 -28.14 45.70 6.17
CA PRO A 484 -29.56 45.89 5.97
C PRO A 484 -30.43 45.39 7.08
N TYR A 485 -30.03 44.36 7.81
CA TYR A 485 -30.83 43.85 8.93
C TYR A 485 -30.89 44.81 10.11
N MET A 486 -29.79 45.48 10.46
CA MET A 486 -29.74 46.42 11.59
C MET A 486 -30.47 47.74 11.27
N ILE A 487 -30.54 48.12 10.02
CA ILE A 487 -31.15 49.38 9.57
C ILE A 487 -32.62 49.17 9.17
N SER A 488 -33.03 47.92 8.87
CA SER A 488 -34.32 47.65 8.25
C SER A 488 -35.55 47.85 9.15
N GLN A 489 -35.38 47.97 10.46
CA GLN A 489 -36.51 48.18 11.34
C GLN A 489 -37.15 49.55 11.25
N ASN A 490 -36.50 50.57 10.68
CA ASN A 490 -37.03 51.92 10.71
C ASN A 490 -36.92 52.71 9.39
N SER A 491 -36.47 52.16 8.28
CA SER A 491 -36.40 52.92 7.03
C SER A 491 -37.25 52.31 5.94
N THR A 492 -38.25 52.99 5.71
CA THR A 492 -39.17 53.01 4.55
C THR A 492 -38.89 52.02 3.42
N LEU A 493 -39.93 51.21 3.13
CA LEU A 493 -40.14 50.41 1.91
C LEU A 493 -39.64 51.08 0.60
N GLN A 494 -39.55 52.39 0.55
CA GLN A 494 -39.07 53.15 -0.60
C GLN A 494 -37.56 52.98 -0.83
N ARG A 495 -36.73 52.96 0.20
CA ARG A 495 -35.29 52.76 0.05
C ARG A 495 -34.93 51.33 -0.34
N LEU A 496 -35.63 50.38 0.22
CA LEU A 496 -35.48 48.98 -0.14
C LEU A 496 -35.87 48.78 -1.62
N ASN A 497 -36.89 49.43 -2.11
CA ASN A 497 -37.30 49.33 -3.50
C ASN A 497 -36.35 50.03 -4.46
N GLU A 498 -35.78 51.17 -4.07
CA GLU A 498 -34.84 51.88 -4.94
C GLU A 498 -33.53 51.11 -5.08
N LYS A 499 -32.97 50.65 -3.93
CA LYS A 499 -31.78 49.79 -3.92
C LYS A 499 -32.03 48.45 -4.62
N TYR A 500 -33.17 47.83 -4.28
CA TYR A 500 -33.57 46.60 -4.94
C TYR A 500 -33.69 46.75 -6.45
N ASN A 501 -34.23 47.87 -6.91
CA ASN A 501 -34.36 48.16 -8.33
C ASN A 501 -33.01 48.49 -9.01
N GLN A 502 -32.10 49.21 -8.28
CA GLN A 502 -30.74 49.46 -8.76
C GLN A 502 -29.92 48.16 -8.82
N ASP A 503 -29.94 47.40 -7.74
CA ASP A 503 -29.24 46.09 -7.64
C ASP A 503 -29.81 45.12 -8.71
N ARG A 504 -31.13 45.10 -8.87
CA ARG A 504 -31.79 44.29 -9.89
C ARG A 504 -31.43 44.70 -11.32
N THR A 505 -31.26 45.98 -11.55
CA THR A 505 -30.83 46.46 -12.86
C THR A 505 -29.35 46.15 -13.11
N ALA A 506 -28.52 46.27 -12.07
CA ALA A 506 -27.13 45.91 -12.14
C ALA A 506 -26.98 44.35 -12.31
N ASP A 507 -27.79 43.60 -11.56
CA ASP A 507 -27.82 42.13 -11.69
C ASP A 507 -28.32 41.68 -13.06
N MET A 508 -29.36 42.34 -13.60
CA MET A 508 -29.80 42.08 -14.96
C MET A 508 -28.72 42.40 -15.99
N THR A 509 -27.97 43.49 -15.78
CA THR A 509 -26.86 43.86 -16.67
C THR A 509 -25.74 42.78 -16.59
N ASN A 510 -25.43 42.37 -15.39
CA ASN A 510 -24.45 41.29 -15.14
C ASN A 510 -24.95 39.93 -15.67
N GLN A 511 -26.23 39.64 -15.49
CA GLN A 511 -26.84 38.42 -16.03
C GLN A 511 -26.82 38.40 -17.57
N VAL A 512 -27.08 39.52 -18.21
CA VAL A 512 -26.95 39.64 -19.67
C VAL A 512 -25.51 39.40 -20.09
N ALA A 513 -24.53 40.02 -19.37
CA ALA A 513 -23.11 39.79 -19.63
C ALA A 513 -22.67 38.38 -19.36
N ASP A 514 -23.19 37.75 -18.29
CA ASP A 514 -22.93 36.35 -17.98
C ASP A 514 -23.62 35.40 -18.96
N MET A 515 -24.79 35.75 -19.45
CA MET A 515 -25.42 35.04 -20.57
C MET A 515 -24.57 35.15 -21.85
N ASP A 516 -24.00 36.34 -22.16
CA ASP A 516 -23.08 36.45 -23.27
C ASP A 516 -21.84 35.57 -23.11
N ARG A 517 -21.28 35.55 -21.91
CA ARG A 517 -20.18 34.62 -21.61
C ARG A 517 -20.60 33.16 -21.69
N THR A 518 -21.81 32.89 -21.21
CA THR A 518 -22.38 31.55 -21.26
C THR A 518 -22.63 31.10 -22.69
N ILE A 519 -23.19 32.00 -23.53
CA ILE A 519 -23.38 31.75 -24.95
C ILE A 519 -22.02 31.53 -25.65
N ALA A 520 -21.02 32.38 -25.35
CA ALA A 520 -19.67 32.21 -25.88
C ALA A 520 -18.98 30.92 -25.37
N SER A 521 -19.29 30.52 -24.13
CA SER A 521 -18.79 29.25 -23.57
C SER A 521 -19.49 28.04 -24.18
N MET A 522 -20.79 28.17 -24.50
CA MET A 522 -21.53 27.18 -25.27
C MET A 522 -20.99 27.02 -26.67
N ASP A 523 -20.60 28.13 -27.33
CA ASP A 523 -19.93 28.04 -28.63
C ASP A 523 -18.59 27.31 -28.54
N LYS A 524 -17.81 27.61 -27.50
CA LYS A 524 -16.57 26.86 -27.23
C LYS A 524 -16.84 25.41 -26.90
N MET A 525 -17.87 25.17 -26.07
CA MET A 525 -18.25 23.79 -25.67
C MET A 525 -18.77 23.01 -26.86
N GLN A 526 -19.53 23.68 -27.76
CA GLN A 526 -19.97 23.09 -29.03
C GLN A 526 -18.75 22.71 -29.87
N THR A 527 -17.79 23.62 -30.04
CA THR A 527 -16.56 23.35 -30.81
C THR A 527 -15.77 22.20 -30.18
N ILE A 528 -15.58 22.24 -28.84
CA ILE A 528 -14.89 21.17 -28.13
C ILE A 528 -15.64 19.84 -28.24
N THR A 529 -16.99 19.89 -28.20
CA THR A 529 -17.81 18.70 -28.32
C THR A 529 -17.77 18.16 -29.76
N GLU A 530 -17.75 19.04 -30.77
CA GLU A 530 -17.54 18.66 -32.17
C GLU A 530 -16.15 18.06 -32.39
N GLU A 531 -15.09 18.70 -31.84
CA GLU A 531 -13.74 18.17 -31.86
C GLU A 531 -13.65 16.82 -31.10
N MET A 532 -14.34 16.75 -29.96
CA MET A 532 -14.41 15.52 -29.18
C MET A 532 -15.18 14.42 -29.92
N ALA A 533 -16.26 14.78 -30.62
CA ALA A 533 -17.00 13.84 -31.46
C ALA A 533 -16.16 13.32 -32.62
N ASP A 534 -15.45 14.24 -33.31
CA ASP A 534 -14.51 13.88 -34.39
C ASP A 534 -13.37 13.01 -33.85
N THR A 535 -12.80 13.44 -32.72
CA THR A 535 -11.72 12.70 -32.07
C THR A 535 -12.23 11.33 -31.57
N THR A 536 -13.41 11.28 -30.95
CA THR A 536 -14.02 10.05 -30.49
C THR A 536 -14.34 9.12 -31.67
N SER A 537 -14.88 9.68 -32.75
CA SER A 537 -15.14 8.91 -33.99
C SER A 537 -13.85 8.35 -34.59
N LYS A 538 -12.78 9.15 -34.63
CA LYS A 538 -11.47 8.71 -35.08
C LYS A 538 -10.87 7.67 -34.12
N MET A 539 -11.06 7.89 -32.82
CA MET A 539 -10.62 6.94 -31.81
C MET A 539 -11.38 5.61 -31.92
N VAL A 540 -12.71 5.65 -32.10
CA VAL A 540 -13.50 4.44 -32.32
C VAL A 540 -13.04 3.72 -33.57
N SER A 541 -12.86 4.44 -34.68
CA SER A 541 -12.38 3.83 -35.92
C SER A 541 -10.96 3.28 -35.79
N SER A 542 -10.10 3.98 -35.02
CA SER A 542 -8.75 3.48 -34.76
C SER A 542 -8.75 2.28 -33.83
N MET A 543 -9.67 2.28 -32.87
CA MET A 543 -9.87 1.15 -31.97
C MET A 543 -10.51 -0.05 -32.70
N ASP A 544 -11.48 0.20 -33.59
CA ASP A 544 -12.02 -0.86 -34.45
C ASP A 544 -10.93 -1.52 -35.29
N LEU A 545 -10.02 -0.70 -35.86
CA LEU A 545 -8.85 -1.22 -36.59
C LEU A 545 -7.92 -1.99 -35.64
N MET A 546 -7.66 -1.42 -34.44
CA MET A 546 -6.78 -2.06 -33.46
C MET A 546 -7.39 -3.36 -32.92
N VAL A 547 -8.71 -3.41 -32.72
CA VAL A 547 -9.41 -4.66 -32.37
C VAL A 547 -9.23 -5.69 -33.50
N GLY A 548 -9.40 -5.26 -34.76
CA GLY A 548 -9.15 -6.12 -35.90
C GLY A 548 -7.71 -6.62 -35.95
N ASP A 549 -6.74 -5.71 -35.77
CA ASP A 549 -5.33 -6.07 -35.73
C ASP A 549 -4.99 -7.02 -34.56
N ILE A 550 -5.64 -6.81 -33.39
CA ILE A 550 -5.45 -7.68 -32.22
C ILE A 550 -6.18 -9.02 -32.43
N GLU A 551 -7.33 -9.04 -33.10
CA GLU A 551 -8.02 -10.29 -33.49
C GLU A 551 -7.17 -11.07 -34.51
N ASP A 552 -6.62 -10.40 -35.51
CA ASP A 552 -5.68 -11.00 -36.46
C ASP A 552 -4.42 -11.51 -35.76
N MET A 553 -3.92 -10.73 -34.78
CA MET A 553 -2.79 -11.16 -33.96
C MET A 553 -3.17 -12.35 -33.07
N ARG A 554 -4.33 -12.33 -32.45
CA ARG A 554 -4.87 -13.46 -31.66
C ARG A 554 -5.01 -14.71 -32.52
N ASP A 555 -5.57 -14.58 -33.73
CA ASP A 555 -5.73 -15.71 -34.65
C ASP A 555 -4.34 -16.23 -35.11
N SER A 556 -3.37 -15.31 -35.29
CA SER A 556 -1.99 -15.69 -35.57
C SER A 556 -1.35 -16.39 -34.39
N ILE A 557 -1.64 -15.92 -33.16
CA ILE A 557 -1.18 -16.51 -31.89
C ILE A 557 -1.86 -17.86 -31.66
N ALA A 558 -3.15 -17.97 -31.95
CA ALA A 558 -3.88 -19.23 -31.86
C ALA A 558 -3.26 -20.28 -32.78
N ASN A 559 -2.90 -19.87 -34.01
CA ASN A 559 -2.18 -20.74 -34.94
C ASN A 559 -0.78 -21.10 -34.42
N PHE A 560 -0.11 -20.14 -33.77
CA PHE A 560 1.18 -20.39 -33.12
C PHE A 560 1.01 -21.30 -31.90
N ASP A 561 0.02 -21.05 -31.07
CA ASP A 561 -0.28 -21.87 -29.87
C ASP A 561 -0.68 -23.30 -30.29
N ASP A 562 -1.50 -23.44 -31.31
CA ASP A 562 -1.89 -24.76 -31.86
C ASP A 562 -0.68 -25.53 -32.37
N PHE A 563 0.25 -24.86 -33.07
CA PHE A 563 1.50 -25.45 -33.50
C PHE A 563 2.40 -25.86 -32.35
N PHE A 564 2.50 -25.01 -31.33
CA PHE A 564 3.36 -25.25 -30.17
C PHE A 564 2.63 -25.90 -28.99
N ARG A 565 1.36 -26.23 -29.10
CA ARG A 565 0.53 -26.85 -28.05
C ARG A 565 1.17 -28.07 -27.38
N PRO A 566 1.83 -28.97 -28.09
CA PRO A 566 2.51 -30.09 -27.44
C PRO A 566 3.68 -29.62 -26.54
N MET A 567 4.38 -28.57 -26.97
CA MET A 567 5.50 -27.99 -26.25
C MET A 567 5.03 -27.15 -25.07
N ARG A 568 3.98 -26.35 -25.25
CA ARG A 568 3.31 -25.61 -24.18
C ARG A 568 2.84 -26.56 -23.08
N ASN A 569 2.15 -27.63 -23.46
CA ASN A 569 1.67 -28.63 -22.54
C ASN A 569 2.80 -29.33 -21.80
N TYR A 570 3.90 -29.63 -22.46
CA TYR A 570 5.08 -30.23 -21.83
C TYR A 570 5.70 -29.31 -20.79
N LEU A 571 5.93 -28.04 -21.14
CA LEU A 571 6.55 -27.04 -20.26
C LEU A 571 5.68 -26.67 -19.05
N TYR A 572 4.37 -26.79 -19.18
CA TYR A 572 3.43 -26.48 -18.11
C TYR A 572 3.47 -27.51 -16.98
N TRP A 573 3.68 -28.77 -17.33
CA TRP A 573 3.69 -29.88 -16.39
C TRP A 573 5.10 -30.25 -15.91
N GLU A 574 6.13 -29.51 -16.37
CA GLU A 574 7.49 -29.74 -15.93
C GLU A 574 7.72 -29.20 -14.49
N PRO A 575 7.88 -30.06 -13.48
CA PRO A 575 7.97 -29.65 -12.08
C PRO A 575 9.19 -28.76 -11.77
N HIS A 576 10.22 -28.80 -12.64
CA HIS A 576 11.48 -28.12 -12.44
C HIS A 576 11.69 -26.95 -13.43
N CYS A 577 10.63 -26.59 -14.18
CA CYS A 577 10.69 -25.54 -15.19
C CYS A 577 11.25 -24.22 -14.63
N TYR A 578 11.00 -23.94 -13.37
CA TYR A 578 11.46 -22.73 -12.72
C TYR A 578 12.99 -22.67 -12.54
N ASN A 579 13.65 -23.80 -12.49
CA ASN A 579 15.11 -23.90 -12.37
C ASN A 579 15.82 -23.96 -13.72
N ILE A 580 15.07 -23.98 -14.82
CA ILE A 580 15.61 -24.06 -16.19
C ILE A 580 15.31 -22.73 -16.89
N PRO A 581 16.31 -21.83 -17.08
CA PRO A 581 16.08 -20.50 -17.67
C PRO A 581 15.32 -20.53 -18.99
N MET A 582 15.55 -21.54 -19.81
CA MET A 582 14.92 -21.69 -21.11
C MET A 582 13.45 -22.16 -21.02
N CYS A 583 13.13 -23.03 -20.07
CA CYS A 583 11.74 -23.45 -19.82
C CYS A 583 10.91 -22.26 -19.32
N TRP A 584 11.47 -21.53 -18.35
CA TRP A 584 10.80 -20.41 -17.76
C TRP A 584 10.60 -19.25 -18.76
N SER A 585 11.59 -18.91 -19.58
CA SER A 585 11.45 -17.83 -20.56
C SER A 585 10.45 -18.18 -21.66
N ILE A 586 10.38 -19.43 -22.12
CA ILE A 586 9.36 -19.84 -23.11
C ILE A 586 7.98 -19.87 -22.46
N ARG A 587 7.86 -20.30 -21.24
CA ARG A 587 6.60 -20.24 -20.49
C ARG A 587 6.12 -18.80 -20.33
N SER A 588 7.00 -17.85 -19.97
CA SER A 588 6.63 -16.43 -19.95
C SER A 588 6.12 -15.89 -21.28
N VAL A 589 6.66 -16.42 -22.39
CA VAL A 589 6.12 -16.05 -23.70
C VAL A 589 4.67 -16.56 -23.85
N PHE A 590 4.38 -17.79 -23.46
CA PHE A 590 3.02 -18.29 -23.51
C PHE A 590 2.09 -17.55 -22.54
N ASP A 591 2.55 -17.20 -21.34
CA ASP A 591 1.77 -16.40 -20.40
C ASP A 591 1.47 -14.98 -20.93
N VAL A 592 2.42 -14.40 -21.69
CA VAL A 592 2.19 -13.14 -22.42
C VAL A 592 1.17 -13.33 -23.55
N LEU A 593 1.24 -14.44 -24.28
CA LEU A 593 0.28 -14.75 -25.34
C LEU A 593 -1.13 -14.95 -24.76
N ASP A 594 -1.24 -15.64 -23.62
CA ASP A 594 -2.52 -15.77 -22.90
C ASP A 594 -3.04 -14.40 -22.37
N GLY A 595 -2.12 -13.48 -22.07
CA GLY A 595 -2.47 -12.09 -21.71
C GLY A 595 -3.12 -11.31 -22.85
N ILE A 596 -2.86 -11.68 -24.10
CA ILE A 596 -3.49 -11.06 -25.27
C ILE A 596 -4.96 -11.45 -25.40
N ASP A 597 -5.32 -12.67 -25.04
CA ASP A 597 -6.72 -13.07 -24.97
C ASP A 597 -7.51 -12.27 -23.94
N VAL A 598 -6.91 -12.00 -22.79
CA VAL A 598 -7.50 -11.11 -21.77
C VAL A 598 -7.60 -9.68 -22.30
N MET A 599 -6.57 -9.23 -23.02
CA MET A 599 -6.58 -7.88 -23.62
C MET A 599 -7.65 -7.78 -24.70
N THR A 600 -7.81 -8.80 -25.53
CA THR A 600 -8.87 -8.86 -26.55
C THR A 600 -10.25 -8.82 -25.91
N THR A 601 -10.45 -9.59 -24.84
CA THR A 601 -11.72 -9.63 -24.10
C THR A 601 -12.03 -8.25 -23.50
N ASN A 602 -11.06 -7.64 -22.83
CA ASN A 602 -11.21 -6.31 -22.23
C ASN A 602 -11.48 -5.24 -23.30
N MET A 603 -10.83 -5.35 -24.45
CA MET A 603 -11.07 -4.44 -25.57
C MET A 603 -12.44 -4.64 -26.19
N ASN A 604 -12.88 -5.88 -26.38
CA ASN A 604 -14.22 -6.19 -26.86
C ASN A 604 -15.31 -5.73 -25.87
N ASP A 605 -15.04 -5.79 -24.56
CA ASP A 605 -15.96 -5.26 -23.54
C ASP A 605 -15.98 -3.72 -23.52
N MET A 606 -14.87 -3.09 -23.93
CA MET A 606 -14.76 -1.64 -24.02
C MET A 606 -15.41 -1.09 -25.31
N MET A 607 -15.36 -1.84 -26.41
CA MET A 607 -15.88 -1.40 -27.69
C MET A 607 -17.35 -0.97 -27.67
N PRO A 608 -18.29 -1.74 -27.06
CA PRO A 608 -19.68 -1.29 -26.96
C PRO A 608 -19.83 0.05 -26.23
N GLN A 609 -18.99 0.29 -25.23
CA GLN A 609 -19.00 1.55 -24.47
C GLN A 609 -18.48 2.71 -25.33
N MET A 610 -17.45 2.45 -26.12
CA MET A 610 -16.90 3.44 -27.06
C MET A 610 -17.86 3.73 -28.21
N HIS A 611 -18.49 2.72 -28.78
CA HIS A 611 -19.55 2.92 -29.79
C HIS A 611 -20.73 3.69 -29.18
N ARG A 612 -21.11 3.36 -27.94
CA ARG A 612 -22.15 4.10 -27.22
C ARG A 612 -21.76 5.55 -26.98
N LEU A 613 -20.49 5.79 -26.66
CA LEU A 613 -19.98 7.16 -26.52
C LEU A 613 -20.07 7.91 -27.86
N ASN A 614 -19.70 7.23 -28.97
CA ASN A 614 -19.79 7.80 -30.31
C ASN A 614 -21.24 8.07 -30.76
N GLU A 615 -22.19 7.25 -30.30
CA GLU A 615 -23.64 7.50 -30.52
C GLU A 615 -24.19 8.66 -29.69
N LEU A 616 -23.63 8.86 -28.49
CA LEU A 616 -24.08 9.92 -27.58
C LEU A 616 -23.54 11.30 -28.01
N MET A 617 -22.36 11.34 -28.66
CA MET A 617 -21.73 12.58 -29.09
C MET A 617 -22.60 13.41 -30.04
N PRO A 618 -23.17 12.84 -31.11
CA PRO A 618 -24.11 13.58 -31.98
C PRO A 618 -25.36 14.06 -31.26
N GLN A 619 -25.85 13.29 -30.28
CA GLN A 619 -27.01 13.72 -29.47
C GLN A 619 -26.65 14.93 -28.61
N MET A 620 -25.44 14.95 -28.02
CA MET A 620 -24.92 16.11 -27.30
C MET A 620 -24.80 17.34 -28.23
N ILE A 621 -24.25 17.13 -29.42
CA ILE A 621 -24.13 18.19 -30.43
C ILE A 621 -25.51 18.73 -30.86
N ALA A 622 -26.48 17.81 -31.01
CA ALA A 622 -27.83 18.19 -31.41
C ALA A 622 -28.59 19.03 -30.35
N ILE A 623 -28.27 18.82 -29.05
CA ILE A 623 -28.90 19.58 -27.96
C ILE A 623 -28.28 20.97 -27.79
N MET A 624 -27.02 21.16 -28.17
CA MET A 624 -26.29 22.39 -27.96
C MET A 624 -26.93 23.62 -28.65
N PRO A 625 -27.39 23.52 -29.92
CA PRO A 625 -28.04 24.63 -30.58
C PRO A 625 -29.37 25.05 -29.90
N GLU A 626 -30.14 24.05 -29.41
CA GLU A 626 -31.40 24.32 -28.70
C GLU A 626 -31.13 25.01 -27.36
N MET A 627 -30.11 24.54 -26.63
CA MET A 627 -29.66 25.18 -25.39
C MET A 627 -29.16 26.61 -25.65
N LYS A 628 -28.37 26.80 -26.71
CA LYS A 628 -27.90 28.10 -27.12
C LYS A 628 -29.07 29.05 -27.50
N GLN A 629 -30.01 28.54 -28.28
CA GLN A 629 -31.19 29.33 -28.68
C GLN A 629 -32.04 29.72 -27.45
N THR A 630 -32.20 28.81 -26.52
CA THR A 630 -32.89 29.06 -25.26
C THR A 630 -32.19 30.18 -24.47
N MET A 631 -30.86 30.15 -24.41
CA MET A 631 -30.08 31.22 -23.76
C MET A 631 -30.16 32.56 -24.49
N VAL A 632 -30.17 32.55 -25.81
CA VAL A 632 -30.38 33.77 -26.62
C VAL A 632 -31.75 34.36 -26.36
N ASN A 633 -32.81 33.54 -26.38
CA ASN A 633 -34.16 33.97 -26.09
C ASN A 633 -34.29 34.52 -24.65
N MET A 634 -33.63 33.86 -23.70
CA MET A 634 -33.59 34.31 -22.30
C MET A 634 -32.84 35.62 -22.15
N LYS A 635 -31.76 35.83 -22.93
CA LYS A 635 -31.03 37.13 -23.00
C LYS A 635 -31.92 38.23 -23.55
N GLU A 636 -32.62 38.00 -24.67
CA GLU A 636 -33.54 39.00 -25.26
C GLU A 636 -34.68 39.38 -24.32
N MET A 637 -35.25 38.37 -23.62
CA MET A 637 -36.25 38.60 -22.59
C MET A 637 -35.70 39.43 -21.44
N MET A 638 -34.46 39.15 -20.99
CA MET A 638 -33.78 39.87 -19.93
C MET A 638 -33.49 41.34 -20.33
N GLN A 639 -33.07 41.56 -21.59
CA GLN A 639 -32.86 42.93 -22.13
C GLN A 639 -34.16 43.72 -22.19
N THR A 640 -35.26 43.12 -22.59
CA THR A 640 -36.57 43.73 -22.56
C THR A 640 -37.03 44.09 -21.14
N MET A 641 -36.79 43.17 -20.18
CA MET A 641 -37.04 43.45 -18.77
C MET A 641 -36.15 44.56 -18.22
N GLN A 642 -34.88 44.63 -18.64
CA GLN A 642 -33.95 45.69 -18.27
C GLN A 642 -34.42 47.05 -18.76
N GLN A 643 -34.88 47.18 -20.01
CA GLN A 643 -35.43 48.42 -20.57
C GLN A 643 -36.69 48.86 -19.80
N THR A 644 -37.56 47.94 -19.48
CA THR A 644 -38.76 48.21 -18.67
C THR A 644 -38.38 48.70 -17.26
N GLN A 645 -37.39 48.04 -16.64
CA GLN A 645 -36.90 48.41 -15.33
C GLN A 645 -36.23 49.79 -15.32
N GLN A 646 -35.45 50.13 -16.37
CA GLN A 646 -34.88 51.47 -16.53
C GLN A 646 -35.96 52.56 -16.60
N GLY A 647 -37.06 52.29 -17.31
CA GLY A 647 -38.21 53.18 -17.32
C GLY A 647 -38.87 53.39 -15.96
N MET A 648 -38.95 52.34 -15.18
CA MET A 648 -39.45 52.39 -13.78
C MET A 648 -38.47 53.10 -12.83
N GLN A 649 -37.18 52.93 -13.02
CA GLN A 649 -36.14 53.61 -12.25
C GLN A 649 -36.15 55.12 -12.43
N GLU A 650 -36.34 55.61 -13.67
CA GLU A 650 -36.42 57.03 -13.93
C GLU A 650 -37.65 57.63 -13.23
N GLN A 651 -38.73 56.89 -13.17
CA GLN A 651 -39.93 57.31 -12.47
C GLN A 651 -39.73 57.34 -10.94
N GLN A 652 -38.98 56.37 -10.39
CA GLN A 652 -38.65 56.37 -8.96
C GLN A 652 -37.57 57.38 -8.58
N ARG A 653 -36.60 57.69 -9.48
CA ARG A 653 -35.58 58.71 -9.25
C ARG A 653 -36.23 60.09 -9.02
N ILE A 654 -37.30 60.38 -9.76
CA ILE A 654 -38.03 61.63 -9.60
C ILE A 654 -38.76 61.72 -8.24
N MET A 655 -39.19 60.57 -7.68
CA MET A 655 -39.72 60.45 -6.35
C MET A 655 -38.67 60.46 -5.25
N SER A 656 -37.47 59.99 -5.51
CA SER A 656 -36.35 59.81 -4.58
C SER A 656 -35.56 61.11 -4.32
N GLU A 657 -35.59 62.05 -5.22
CA GLU A 657 -34.90 63.36 -5.01
C GLU A 657 -35.38 64.09 -3.75
N THR A 658 -36.59 63.77 -3.29
CA THR A 658 -37.13 64.29 -2.03
C THR A 658 -36.70 63.55 -0.79
N SER A 659 -36.12 62.33 -0.97
CA SER A 659 -35.68 61.50 0.16
C SER A 659 -34.15 61.49 0.33
N THR A 660 -33.42 62.28 -0.42
CA THR A 660 -31.97 62.17 -0.65
C THR A 660 -31.08 62.56 0.52
N GLU A 661 -31.57 63.37 1.47
CA GLU A 661 -30.77 63.75 2.64
C GLU A 661 -30.65 62.61 3.67
N MET A 662 -31.67 61.73 3.73
CA MET A 662 -31.58 60.54 4.59
C MET A 662 -30.85 59.38 3.94
N GLY A 663 -30.74 59.40 2.60
CA GLY A 663 -30.07 58.35 1.82
C GLY A 663 -28.54 58.38 1.83
N LYS A 664 -27.93 59.57 1.96
CA LYS A 664 -26.47 59.73 1.88
C LYS A 664 -25.69 59.03 2.98
N ALA A 665 -26.24 58.94 4.18
CA ALA A 665 -25.56 58.23 5.30
C ALA A 665 -25.51 56.70 5.17
N PHE A 666 -26.24 56.16 4.21
CA PHE A 666 -26.37 54.71 4.02
C PHE A 666 -25.76 54.21 2.69
N ASN A 667 -25.17 55.13 1.90
CA ASN A 667 -24.62 54.80 0.58
C ASN A 667 -23.29 54.05 0.61
N ASP A 668 -22.60 54.05 1.78
CA ASP A 668 -21.30 53.37 1.98
C ASP A 668 -21.44 51.92 2.42
N ALA A 669 -22.66 51.45 2.66
CA ALA A 669 -22.90 50.10 3.14
C ALA A 669 -23.65 49.26 2.08
N MET A 670 -22.97 49.00 0.98
CA MET A 670 -23.47 48.05 -0.03
C MET A 670 -23.29 46.61 0.44
N ASN A 671 -24.36 45.83 0.48
CA ASN A 671 -24.30 44.41 0.87
C ASN A 671 -25.17 43.55 -0.06
N ASP A 672 -24.49 42.84 -0.91
CA ASP A 672 -25.08 41.97 -1.93
C ASP A 672 -25.20 40.56 -1.41
N ASP A 673 -26.10 40.14 -0.60
CA ASP A 673 -26.27 38.75 -0.08
C ASP A 673 -24.98 38.09 0.37
N SER A 674 -23.88 38.80 0.39
CA SER A 674 -22.55 38.31 0.80
C SER A 674 -22.23 38.76 2.21
N PHE A 675 -21.36 38.03 2.85
CA PHE A 675 -20.88 38.38 4.16
C PHE A 675 -20.21 39.77 4.15
N TYR A 676 -20.73 40.70 4.92
CA TYR A 676 -20.16 42.01 5.10
C TYR A 676 -19.88 42.28 6.58
N LEU A 677 -18.64 42.48 6.88
CA LEU A 677 -18.21 42.92 8.17
C LEU A 677 -17.60 44.31 8.04
N PRO A 678 -18.11 45.33 8.77
CA PRO A 678 -17.53 46.66 8.73
C PRO A 678 -16.07 46.66 9.27
N ALA A 679 -15.25 47.60 8.78
CA ALA A 679 -13.84 47.61 9.14
C ALA A 679 -13.61 47.74 10.66
N GLU A 680 -14.50 48.44 11.36
CA GLU A 680 -14.46 48.63 12.81
C GLU A 680 -14.66 47.33 13.62
N ALA A 681 -15.21 46.31 13.03
CA ALA A 681 -15.39 45.00 13.70
C ALA A 681 -14.05 44.31 13.91
N PHE A 682 -13.06 44.58 13.08
CA PHE A 682 -11.70 44.01 13.25
C PHE A 682 -10.96 44.56 14.47
N ASP A 683 -11.35 45.75 14.98
CA ASP A 683 -10.80 46.36 16.19
C ASP A 683 -11.47 45.83 17.46
N ASN A 684 -12.53 44.98 17.37
CA ASN A 684 -13.20 44.41 18.51
C ASN A 684 -12.41 43.23 19.09
N PRO A 685 -11.99 43.28 20.39
CA PRO A 685 -11.19 42.25 21.01
C PRO A 685 -11.86 40.85 21.05
N ASP A 686 -13.17 40.82 21.17
CA ASP A 686 -13.90 39.55 21.21
C ASP A 686 -13.98 38.91 19.81
N PHE A 687 -14.08 39.73 18.77
CA PHE A 687 -14.01 39.26 17.40
C PHE A 687 -12.59 38.89 17.01
N ALA A 688 -11.58 39.62 17.47
CA ALA A 688 -10.18 39.33 17.23
C ALA A 688 -9.78 37.91 17.70
N LYS A 689 -10.28 37.47 18.87
CA LYS A 689 -10.09 36.09 19.33
C LYS A 689 -10.68 35.03 18.39
N GLY A 690 -11.84 35.32 17.83
CA GLY A 690 -12.45 34.43 16.84
C GLY A 690 -11.69 34.43 15.51
N LEU A 691 -11.04 35.56 15.16
CA LEU A 691 -10.17 35.67 13.98
C LEU A 691 -8.94 34.77 14.10
N GLU A 692 -8.31 34.69 15.28
CA GLU A 692 -7.08 33.92 15.52
C GLU A 692 -7.23 32.43 15.14
N GLN A 693 -8.45 31.92 15.17
CA GLN A 693 -8.72 30.52 14.80
C GLN A 693 -8.67 30.30 13.30
N PHE A 694 -9.06 31.27 12.49
CA PHE A 694 -9.24 31.10 11.04
C PHE A 694 -8.31 31.97 10.21
N LEU A 695 -7.72 32.99 10.77
CA LEU A 695 -6.73 33.87 10.15
C LEU A 695 -5.40 33.79 10.86
N SER A 696 -4.31 33.79 10.08
CA SER A 696 -2.95 33.84 10.63
C SER A 696 -2.71 35.13 11.41
N PRO A 697 -1.79 35.11 12.40
CA PRO A 697 -1.48 36.30 13.20
C PRO A 697 -1.09 37.52 12.37
N ASP A 698 -0.40 37.32 11.26
CA ASP A 698 -0.02 38.38 10.31
C ASP A 698 -1.16 38.80 9.37
N GLY A 699 -2.28 38.03 9.33
CA GLY A 699 -3.42 38.28 8.48
C GLY A 699 -3.27 37.87 7.01
N HIS A 700 -2.17 37.19 6.63
CA HIS A 700 -1.89 36.83 5.24
C HIS A 700 -2.45 35.47 4.83
N ALA A 701 -2.92 34.67 5.76
CA ALA A 701 -3.49 33.36 5.46
C ALA A 701 -4.84 33.14 6.13
N VAL A 702 -5.73 32.46 5.42
CA VAL A 702 -7.04 32.02 5.94
C VAL A 702 -7.15 30.51 5.82
N ARG A 703 -7.66 29.85 6.87
CA ARG A 703 -7.93 28.42 6.86
C ARG A 703 -9.43 28.10 6.84
N PHE A 704 -9.72 27.00 6.15
CA PHE A 704 -11.04 26.40 6.06
C PHE A 704 -10.95 25.01 6.66
N MET A 705 -11.83 24.70 7.61
CA MET A 705 -12.00 23.36 8.16
C MET A 705 -13.16 22.69 7.42
N ILE A 706 -12.85 21.60 6.71
CA ILE A 706 -13.77 20.95 5.77
C ILE A 706 -14.11 19.57 6.33
N ASN A 707 -15.41 19.32 6.54
CA ASN A 707 -15.89 18.04 7.03
C ASN A 707 -16.63 17.31 5.91
N HIS A 708 -16.24 16.08 5.64
CA HIS A 708 -16.89 15.23 4.65
C HIS A 708 -18.27 14.74 5.14
N GLU A 709 -19.14 14.34 4.23
CA GLU A 709 -20.25 13.45 4.56
C GLU A 709 -19.73 12.00 4.58
N GLY A 710 -19.79 11.35 5.73
CA GLY A 710 -19.27 10.00 5.92
C GLY A 710 -17.82 9.96 6.39
N ASP A 711 -17.17 8.80 6.21
CA ASP A 711 -15.78 8.58 6.66
C ASP A 711 -14.78 9.19 5.67
N PRO A 712 -13.95 10.18 6.08
CA PRO A 712 -12.91 10.76 5.24
C PRO A 712 -11.81 9.78 4.88
N MET A 713 -11.62 8.70 5.65
CA MET A 713 -10.63 7.64 5.37
C MET A 713 -11.13 6.59 4.37
N SER A 714 -12.39 6.68 3.94
CA SER A 714 -12.93 5.82 2.88
C SER A 714 -12.32 6.17 1.51
N ALA A 715 -12.36 5.23 0.57
CA ALA A 715 -11.92 5.49 -0.80
C ALA A 715 -12.62 6.71 -1.42
N GLU A 716 -13.93 6.87 -1.15
CA GLU A 716 -14.73 8.01 -1.61
C GLU A 716 -14.27 9.32 -0.95
N GLY A 717 -13.95 9.31 0.36
CA GLY A 717 -13.42 10.46 1.08
C GLY A 717 -12.09 10.94 0.50
N ILE A 718 -11.20 10.01 0.20
CA ILE A 718 -9.88 10.28 -0.39
C ILE A 718 -10.01 10.86 -1.80
N GLU A 719 -10.94 10.36 -2.62
CA GLU A 719 -11.17 10.86 -3.98
C GLU A 719 -11.73 12.29 -4.02
N ARG A 720 -12.39 12.78 -2.95
CA ARG A 720 -12.94 14.15 -2.87
C ARG A 720 -11.90 15.24 -2.73
N ILE A 721 -10.66 14.91 -2.38
CA ILE A 721 -9.58 15.88 -2.14
C ILE A 721 -9.28 16.72 -3.39
N ASP A 722 -9.16 16.10 -4.55
CA ASP A 722 -8.88 16.83 -5.80
C ASP A 722 -10.05 17.72 -6.25
N PRO A 723 -11.33 17.30 -6.21
CA PRO A 723 -12.49 18.17 -6.39
C PRO A 723 -12.51 19.38 -5.46
N VAL A 724 -12.22 19.22 -4.17
CA VAL A 724 -12.17 20.33 -3.20
C VAL A 724 -11.08 21.35 -3.55
N LYS A 725 -9.85 20.87 -3.83
CA LYS A 725 -8.76 21.75 -4.30
C LYS A 725 -9.13 22.51 -5.57
N THR A 726 -9.80 21.83 -6.48
CA THR A 726 -10.23 22.41 -7.76
C THR A 726 -11.32 23.44 -7.55
N ALA A 727 -12.29 23.20 -6.67
CA ALA A 727 -13.34 24.14 -6.33
C ALA A 727 -12.76 25.42 -5.71
N ALA A 728 -11.85 25.29 -4.74
CA ALA A 728 -11.15 26.42 -4.14
C ALA A 728 -10.36 27.22 -5.19
N LYS A 729 -9.58 26.51 -6.03
CA LYS A 729 -8.79 27.15 -7.10
C LYS A 729 -9.65 27.86 -8.14
N ASN A 730 -10.82 27.34 -8.44
CA ASN A 730 -11.75 28.00 -9.37
C ASN A 730 -12.45 29.20 -8.73
N ALA A 731 -12.74 29.14 -7.44
CA ALA A 731 -13.42 30.22 -6.71
C ALA A 731 -12.55 31.48 -6.59
N ILE A 732 -11.24 31.36 -6.50
CA ILE A 732 -10.32 32.53 -6.43
C ILE A 732 -10.04 33.19 -7.78
N LYS A 733 -10.37 32.56 -8.92
CA LYS A 733 -10.15 33.12 -10.23
C LYS A 733 -10.95 34.39 -10.41
N GLY A 734 -10.31 35.44 -10.93
CA GLY A 734 -10.92 36.75 -11.15
C GLY A 734 -11.22 37.53 -9.86
N THR A 735 -10.65 37.14 -8.74
CA THR A 735 -10.76 37.80 -7.44
C THR A 735 -9.42 38.37 -7.00
N PRO A 736 -9.39 39.25 -5.97
CA PRO A 736 -8.12 39.74 -5.41
C PRO A 736 -7.19 38.67 -4.89
N LEU A 737 -7.69 37.46 -4.64
CA LEU A 737 -6.90 36.29 -4.19
C LEU A 737 -6.41 35.44 -5.36
N GLU A 738 -6.61 35.83 -6.61
CA GLU A 738 -6.04 35.13 -7.76
C GLU A 738 -4.51 35.17 -7.69
N GLY A 739 -3.88 33.98 -7.72
CA GLY A 739 -2.44 33.84 -7.55
C GLY A 739 -2.01 33.44 -6.15
N SER A 740 -2.91 33.43 -5.16
CA SER A 740 -2.63 32.91 -3.82
C SER A 740 -2.30 31.42 -3.84
N THR A 741 -1.46 30.98 -2.90
CA THR A 741 -1.08 29.58 -2.79
C THR A 741 -2.10 28.82 -1.94
N ILE A 742 -2.50 27.65 -2.42
CA ILE A 742 -3.46 26.78 -1.72
C ILE A 742 -2.72 25.58 -1.15
N TYR A 743 -2.79 25.43 0.16
CA TYR A 743 -2.30 24.28 0.90
C TYR A 743 -3.48 23.46 1.42
N MET A 744 -3.35 22.14 1.42
CA MET A 744 -4.40 21.27 1.93
C MET A 744 -3.78 20.11 2.69
N GLY A 745 -4.05 20.07 3.98
CA GLY A 745 -3.63 19.03 4.91
C GLY A 745 -4.83 18.41 5.60
N GLY A 746 -4.61 17.29 6.26
CA GLY A 746 -5.63 16.55 6.96
C GLY A 746 -5.55 15.06 6.67
N THR A 747 -6.48 14.30 7.22
CA THR A 747 -6.44 12.84 7.18
C THR A 747 -6.64 12.29 5.77
N ALA A 748 -7.69 12.71 5.06
CA ALA A 748 -7.96 12.22 3.71
C ALA A 748 -6.89 12.70 2.72
N SER A 749 -6.37 13.94 2.87
CA SER A 749 -5.25 14.46 2.06
C SER A 749 -3.99 13.63 2.23
N THR A 750 -3.66 13.24 3.46
CA THR A 750 -2.51 12.37 3.76
C THR A 750 -2.68 10.98 3.14
N PHE A 751 -3.86 10.38 3.27
CA PHE A 751 -4.12 9.09 2.64
C PHE A 751 -4.20 9.16 1.12
N LYS A 752 -4.60 10.30 0.53
CA LYS A 752 -4.52 10.51 -0.92
C LYS A 752 -3.07 10.48 -1.40
N ASP A 753 -2.17 11.20 -0.72
CA ASP A 753 -0.74 11.20 -1.04
C ASP A 753 -0.13 9.80 -0.86
N MET A 754 -0.54 9.06 0.19
CA MET A 754 -0.11 7.67 0.40
C MET A 754 -0.64 6.73 -0.68
N ALA A 755 -1.89 6.89 -1.11
CA ALA A 755 -2.47 6.08 -2.18
C ALA A 755 -1.74 6.28 -3.50
N ASP A 756 -1.49 7.54 -3.87
CA ASP A 756 -0.75 7.90 -5.08
C ASP A 756 0.71 7.42 -5.01
N GLY A 757 1.35 7.56 -3.84
CA GLY A 757 2.69 7.04 -3.57
C GLY A 757 2.75 5.51 -3.68
N THR A 758 1.77 4.80 -3.09
CA THR A 758 1.70 3.34 -3.12
C THR A 758 1.58 2.78 -4.53
N GLN A 759 0.76 3.39 -5.39
CA GLN A 759 0.65 2.97 -6.79
C GLN A 759 1.98 3.12 -7.55
N TYR A 760 2.65 4.24 -7.36
CA TYR A 760 3.96 4.49 -7.97
C TYR A 760 5.00 3.48 -7.45
N ASP A 761 5.06 3.29 -6.14
CA ASP A 761 6.02 2.39 -5.48
C ASP A 761 5.81 0.94 -5.91
N LEU A 762 4.55 0.50 -6.02
CA LEU A 762 4.21 -0.85 -6.46
C LEU A 762 4.72 -1.13 -7.89
N ILE A 763 4.55 -0.16 -8.79
CA ILE A 763 5.00 -0.29 -10.18
C ILE A 763 6.52 -0.34 -10.23
N ILE A 764 7.21 0.59 -9.59
CA ILE A 764 8.68 0.68 -9.63
C ILE A 764 9.31 -0.52 -8.94
N ALA A 765 8.91 -0.80 -7.69
CA ALA A 765 9.48 -1.92 -6.94
C ALA A 765 9.16 -3.26 -7.61
N GLY A 766 7.94 -3.43 -8.16
CA GLY A 766 7.54 -4.62 -8.88
C GLY A 766 8.36 -4.84 -10.16
N ILE A 767 8.49 -3.82 -11.01
CA ILE A 767 9.28 -3.92 -12.25
C ILE A 767 10.76 -4.14 -11.94
N ALA A 768 11.31 -3.39 -10.97
CA ALA A 768 12.71 -3.54 -10.56
C ALA A 768 12.99 -4.94 -9.99
N ALA A 769 12.12 -5.45 -9.12
CA ALA A 769 12.23 -6.79 -8.56
C ALA A 769 12.14 -7.87 -9.65
N ILE A 770 11.14 -7.79 -10.53
CA ILE A 770 10.99 -8.73 -11.66
C ILE A 770 12.21 -8.72 -12.56
N GLY A 771 12.72 -7.54 -12.92
CA GLY A 771 13.90 -7.39 -13.76
C GLY A 771 15.16 -7.97 -13.12
N LEU A 772 15.36 -7.71 -11.85
CA LEU A 772 16.53 -8.18 -11.10
C LEU A 772 16.46 -9.68 -10.83
N ILE A 773 15.30 -10.21 -10.46
CA ILE A 773 15.08 -11.65 -10.32
C ILE A 773 15.31 -12.35 -11.67
N PHE A 774 14.80 -11.78 -12.77
CA PHE A 774 15.04 -12.32 -14.10
C PHE A 774 16.54 -12.39 -14.45
N LEU A 775 17.27 -11.32 -14.16
CA LEU A 775 18.71 -11.27 -14.38
C LEU A 775 19.47 -12.34 -13.56
N ILE A 776 19.13 -12.47 -12.27
CA ILE A 776 19.74 -13.48 -11.40
C ILE A 776 19.41 -14.89 -11.90
N MET A 777 18.15 -15.13 -12.26
CA MET A 777 17.73 -16.42 -12.82
C MET A 777 18.43 -16.75 -14.13
N LEU A 778 18.65 -15.74 -14.99
CA LEU A 778 19.40 -15.90 -16.23
C LEU A 778 20.86 -16.30 -15.98
N ILE A 779 21.50 -15.65 -15.01
CA ILE A 779 22.90 -15.97 -14.63
C ILE A 779 23.01 -17.39 -14.10
N LEU A 780 22.10 -17.80 -13.20
CA LEU A 780 22.13 -19.10 -12.56
C LEU A 780 21.78 -20.25 -13.49
N THR A 781 20.75 -20.06 -14.29
CA THR A 781 20.25 -21.11 -15.18
C THR A 781 21.02 -21.13 -16.50
N ARG A 782 21.60 -19.98 -16.91
CA ARG A 782 22.25 -19.76 -18.23
C ARG A 782 21.31 -20.06 -19.40
N ALA A 783 19.99 -19.92 -19.18
CA ALA A 783 18.97 -20.20 -20.19
C ALA A 783 17.87 -19.14 -20.12
N ILE A 784 17.68 -18.40 -21.22
CA ILE A 784 16.75 -17.27 -21.29
C ILE A 784 15.32 -17.76 -21.11
N VAL A 785 14.97 -18.87 -21.79
CA VAL A 785 13.60 -19.39 -21.76
C VAL A 785 13.23 -19.91 -20.37
N ALA A 786 14.13 -20.62 -19.70
CA ALA A 786 13.88 -21.08 -18.34
C ALA A 786 13.72 -19.89 -17.36
N ALA A 787 14.58 -18.86 -17.45
CA ALA A 787 14.45 -17.66 -16.63
C ALA A 787 13.11 -16.95 -16.85
N ALA A 788 12.68 -16.79 -18.11
CA ALA A 788 11.40 -16.16 -18.44
C ALA A 788 10.19 -16.99 -17.96
N VAL A 789 10.26 -18.34 -18.07
CA VAL A 789 9.22 -19.23 -17.52
C VAL A 789 9.14 -19.13 -16.00
N ILE A 790 10.28 -19.13 -15.32
CA ILE A 790 10.32 -18.97 -13.87
C ILE A 790 9.62 -17.67 -13.44
N VAL A 791 10.05 -16.50 -13.94
CA VAL A 791 9.46 -15.22 -13.54
C VAL A 791 7.99 -15.11 -13.95
N GLY A 792 7.62 -15.54 -15.15
CA GLY A 792 6.22 -15.53 -15.59
C GLY A 792 5.31 -16.38 -14.73
N THR A 793 5.77 -17.54 -14.27
CA THR A 793 5.00 -18.38 -13.37
C THR A 793 4.88 -17.78 -11.97
N VAL A 794 5.89 -17.06 -11.50
CA VAL A 794 5.82 -16.35 -10.21
C VAL A 794 4.84 -15.18 -10.29
N VAL A 795 4.86 -14.40 -11.37
CA VAL A 795 3.89 -13.31 -11.58
C VAL A 795 2.46 -13.86 -11.63
N LEU A 796 2.26 -14.97 -12.34
CA LEU A 796 0.95 -15.64 -12.36
C LEU A 796 0.54 -16.16 -10.98
N SER A 797 1.49 -16.75 -10.25
CA SER A 797 1.29 -17.22 -8.88
C SER A 797 0.89 -16.09 -7.95
N LEU A 798 1.58 -14.96 -8.04
CA LEU A 798 1.28 -13.76 -7.27
C LEU A 798 -0.16 -13.28 -7.49
N GLY A 799 -0.56 -13.10 -8.76
CA GLY A 799 -1.92 -12.67 -9.07
C GLY A 799 -2.98 -13.65 -8.58
N ALA A 800 -2.78 -14.95 -8.82
CA ALA A 800 -3.71 -15.98 -8.37
C ALA A 800 -3.79 -16.06 -6.84
N SER A 801 -2.67 -15.97 -6.15
CA SER A 801 -2.58 -16.04 -4.69
C SER A 801 -3.20 -14.83 -4.02
N PHE A 802 -2.92 -13.64 -4.54
CA PHE A 802 -3.52 -12.42 -4.04
C PHE A 802 -5.04 -12.43 -4.24
N GLY A 803 -5.52 -12.90 -5.39
CA GLY A 803 -6.95 -13.08 -5.60
C GLY A 803 -7.59 -14.11 -4.66
N ILE A 804 -6.88 -15.18 -4.29
CA ILE A 804 -7.35 -16.11 -3.24
C ILE A 804 -7.44 -15.39 -1.88
N SER A 805 -6.51 -14.50 -1.58
CA SER A 805 -6.56 -13.68 -0.38
C SER A 805 -7.75 -12.72 -0.39
N VAL A 806 -8.05 -12.09 -1.54
CA VAL A 806 -9.26 -11.27 -1.74
C VAL A 806 -10.53 -12.10 -1.49
N LEU A 807 -10.59 -13.33 -2.01
CA LEU A 807 -11.72 -14.24 -1.75
C LEU A 807 -11.88 -14.55 -0.26
N LEU A 808 -10.76 -14.81 0.43
CA LEU A 808 -10.78 -15.14 1.85
C LEU A 808 -11.23 -13.94 2.70
N TRP A 809 -10.55 -12.80 2.54
CA TRP A 809 -10.75 -11.66 3.44
C TRP A 809 -12.00 -10.84 3.08
N GLN A 810 -12.17 -10.47 1.80
CA GLN A 810 -13.28 -9.61 1.41
C GLN A 810 -14.60 -10.36 1.20
N HIS A 811 -14.56 -11.56 0.57
CA HIS A 811 -15.79 -12.26 0.23
C HIS A 811 -16.24 -13.28 1.29
N LEU A 812 -15.31 -13.93 2.01
CA LEU A 812 -15.66 -14.91 3.04
C LEU A 812 -15.75 -14.27 4.43
N LEU A 813 -14.79 -13.44 4.82
CA LEU A 813 -14.74 -12.80 6.13
C LEU A 813 -15.40 -11.42 6.15
N GLY A 814 -15.66 -10.79 5.00
CA GLY A 814 -16.29 -9.47 4.90
C GLY A 814 -15.39 -8.30 5.31
N ILE A 815 -14.07 -8.52 5.38
CA ILE A 815 -13.07 -7.51 5.80
C ILE A 815 -12.29 -7.06 4.56
N GLU A 816 -12.28 -5.78 4.27
CA GLU A 816 -11.47 -5.21 3.18
C GLU A 816 -9.98 -5.42 3.45
N LEU A 817 -9.18 -5.50 2.39
CA LEU A 817 -7.73 -5.63 2.55
C LEU A 817 -7.09 -4.28 2.83
N HIS A 818 -6.23 -4.25 3.84
CA HIS A 818 -5.44 -3.07 4.18
C HIS A 818 -4.48 -2.72 3.03
N TRP A 819 -4.26 -1.43 2.78
CA TRP A 819 -3.44 -0.93 1.67
C TRP A 819 -2.01 -1.50 1.63
N MET A 820 -1.44 -1.86 2.77
CA MET A 820 -0.09 -2.45 2.88
C MET A 820 0.01 -3.89 2.37
N VAL A 821 -1.11 -4.62 2.32
CA VAL A 821 -1.10 -6.08 2.04
C VAL A 821 -0.61 -6.36 0.62
N LEU A 822 -1.09 -5.61 -0.36
CA LEU A 822 -0.70 -5.83 -1.77
C LEU A 822 0.79 -5.56 -2.02
N PRO A 823 1.37 -4.41 -1.64
CA PRO A 823 2.81 -4.17 -1.82
C PRO A 823 3.69 -5.21 -1.12
N MET A 824 3.34 -5.58 0.12
CA MET A 824 4.08 -6.60 0.87
C MET A 824 3.99 -7.97 0.22
N ALA A 825 2.80 -8.38 -0.19
CA ALA A 825 2.60 -9.64 -0.89
C ALA A 825 3.38 -9.69 -2.20
N VAL A 826 3.34 -8.61 -3.01
CA VAL A 826 4.07 -8.52 -4.28
C VAL A 826 5.55 -8.76 -4.05
N ILE A 827 6.18 -8.06 -3.14
CA ILE A 827 7.61 -8.11 -2.96
C ILE A 827 8.06 -9.44 -2.38
N ILE A 828 7.39 -9.94 -1.33
CA ILE A 828 7.79 -11.16 -0.66
C ILE A 828 7.50 -12.39 -1.54
N LEU A 829 6.34 -12.46 -2.18
CA LEU A 829 6.00 -13.58 -3.04
C LEU A 829 6.83 -13.61 -4.32
N LEU A 830 7.18 -12.46 -4.90
CA LEU A 830 8.13 -12.40 -6.01
C LEU A 830 9.51 -12.92 -5.60
N ALA A 831 9.99 -12.48 -4.43
CA ALA A 831 11.30 -12.85 -3.92
C ALA A 831 11.40 -14.34 -3.60
N VAL A 832 10.47 -14.86 -2.81
CA VAL A 832 10.50 -16.24 -2.28
C VAL A 832 9.96 -17.24 -3.29
N GLY A 833 8.93 -16.87 -4.08
CA GLY A 833 8.37 -17.73 -5.12
C GLY A 833 9.39 -18.11 -6.20
N ALA A 834 10.34 -17.22 -6.51
CA ALA A 834 11.42 -17.49 -7.42
C ALA A 834 12.35 -18.64 -6.94
N ASP A 835 12.57 -18.75 -5.64
CA ASP A 835 13.57 -19.65 -5.05
C ASP A 835 13.23 -21.12 -5.20
N TYR A 836 12.00 -21.47 -4.89
CA TYR A 836 11.60 -22.89 -4.96
C TYR A 836 11.59 -23.41 -6.40
N ASN A 837 11.28 -22.54 -7.34
CA ASN A 837 11.31 -22.86 -8.76
C ASN A 837 12.76 -22.99 -9.27
N LEU A 838 13.69 -22.15 -8.79
CA LEU A 838 15.12 -22.26 -9.05
C LEU A 838 15.68 -23.61 -8.58
N LEU A 839 15.32 -24.06 -7.39
CA LEU A 839 15.72 -25.36 -6.84
C LEU A 839 15.36 -26.51 -7.76
N VAL A 840 14.13 -26.54 -8.23
CA VAL A 840 13.62 -27.58 -9.10
C VAL A 840 14.32 -27.56 -10.44
N VAL A 841 14.49 -26.38 -11.07
CA VAL A 841 15.15 -26.24 -12.37
C VAL A 841 16.67 -26.53 -12.26
N SER A 842 17.31 -26.11 -11.17
CA SER A 842 18.71 -26.47 -10.91
C SER A 842 18.90 -27.99 -10.82
N ARG A 843 17.98 -28.67 -10.13
CA ARG A 843 18.01 -30.13 -10.00
C ARG A 843 17.74 -30.83 -11.34
N MET A 844 16.85 -30.29 -12.16
CA MET A 844 16.64 -30.79 -13.53
C MET A 844 17.89 -30.68 -14.37
N LYS A 845 18.63 -29.57 -14.20
CA LYS A 845 19.91 -29.34 -14.89
C LYS A 845 20.98 -30.37 -14.48
N GLU A 846 21.03 -30.73 -13.21
CA GLU A 846 21.92 -31.78 -12.70
C GLU A 846 21.63 -33.15 -13.34
N GLU A 847 20.34 -33.51 -13.45
CA GLU A 847 19.89 -34.82 -13.94
C GLU A 847 19.71 -34.90 -15.47
N ILE A 848 20.01 -33.82 -16.18
CA ILE A 848 19.80 -33.72 -17.64
C ILE A 848 20.55 -34.77 -18.44
N HIS A 849 21.66 -35.31 -17.89
CA HIS A 849 22.47 -36.37 -18.50
C HIS A 849 21.69 -37.67 -18.69
N ALA A 850 20.68 -37.91 -17.86
CA ALA A 850 19.80 -39.08 -17.96
C ALA A 850 18.78 -38.98 -19.13
N GLY A 851 18.79 -37.85 -19.87
CA GLY A 851 17.80 -37.47 -20.85
C GLY A 851 16.71 -36.59 -20.25
N LEU A 852 16.06 -35.74 -21.05
CA LEU A 852 15.14 -34.70 -20.58
C LEU A 852 14.02 -35.27 -19.68
N ASN A 853 13.30 -36.25 -20.15
CA ASN A 853 12.16 -36.84 -19.43
C ASN A 853 12.59 -37.63 -18.18
N THR A 854 13.63 -38.48 -18.33
CA THR A 854 14.14 -39.28 -17.22
C THR A 854 14.81 -38.38 -16.17
N GLY A 855 15.53 -37.37 -16.61
CA GLY A 855 16.15 -36.37 -15.74
C GLY A 855 15.12 -35.62 -14.91
N MET A 856 14.01 -35.23 -15.53
CA MET A 856 12.89 -34.58 -14.84
C MET A 856 12.25 -35.48 -13.77
N ILE A 857 11.95 -36.73 -14.11
CA ILE A 857 11.38 -37.69 -13.15
C ILE A 857 12.34 -37.92 -11.97
N ARG A 858 13.64 -37.96 -12.23
CA ARG A 858 14.68 -38.12 -11.18
C ARG A 858 14.78 -36.86 -10.33
N ALA A 859 14.80 -35.70 -10.95
CA ALA A 859 14.86 -34.40 -10.27
C ALA A 859 13.65 -34.22 -9.33
N MET A 860 12.43 -34.49 -9.81
CA MET A 860 11.23 -34.46 -8.97
C MET A 860 11.27 -35.52 -7.87
N GLY A 861 11.77 -36.72 -8.15
CA GLY A 861 11.91 -37.77 -7.16
C GLY A 861 12.91 -37.44 -6.04
N GLY A 862 13.99 -36.75 -6.36
CA GLY A 862 15.03 -36.36 -5.40
C GLY A 862 14.66 -35.13 -4.57
N SER A 863 14.23 -34.04 -5.25
CA SER A 863 13.98 -32.73 -4.61
C SER A 863 12.53 -32.51 -4.18
N GLY A 864 11.57 -33.19 -4.79
CA GLY A 864 10.13 -32.88 -4.60
C GLY A 864 9.67 -32.92 -3.15
N SER A 865 10.08 -33.93 -2.38
CA SER A 865 9.65 -34.04 -0.97
C SER A 865 10.29 -32.99 -0.08
N THR A 866 11.57 -32.68 -0.30
CA THR A 866 12.36 -31.72 0.49
C THR A 866 11.85 -30.29 0.27
N VAL A 867 11.66 -29.93 -0.98
CA VAL A 867 11.23 -28.56 -1.34
C VAL A 867 9.76 -28.33 -1.00
N THR A 868 8.89 -29.39 -1.13
CA THR A 868 7.50 -29.26 -0.65
C THR A 868 7.43 -29.12 0.85
N ALA A 869 8.27 -29.86 1.57
CA ALA A 869 8.36 -29.76 3.03
C ALA A 869 8.80 -28.34 3.45
N ALA A 870 9.82 -27.80 2.80
CA ALA A 870 10.32 -26.45 3.02
C ALA A 870 9.24 -25.39 2.77
N GLY A 871 8.63 -25.40 1.58
CA GLY A 871 7.57 -24.45 1.26
C GLY A 871 6.32 -24.54 2.15
N MET A 872 5.96 -25.74 2.61
CA MET A 872 4.89 -25.90 3.59
C MET A 872 5.27 -25.35 4.97
N VAL A 873 6.48 -25.60 5.45
CA VAL A 873 6.95 -25.03 6.73
C VAL A 873 6.94 -23.52 6.64
N PHE A 874 7.48 -22.95 5.58
CA PHE A 874 7.49 -21.50 5.37
C PHE A 874 6.06 -20.93 5.33
N ALA A 875 5.19 -21.52 4.53
CA ALA A 875 3.80 -21.05 4.41
C ALA A 875 3.07 -21.04 5.75
N PHE A 876 3.17 -22.14 6.52
CA PHE A 876 2.56 -22.20 7.85
C PHE A 876 3.23 -21.26 8.84
N THR A 877 4.53 -21.02 8.74
CA THR A 877 5.23 -20.01 9.54
C THR A 877 4.67 -18.61 9.29
N MET A 878 4.43 -18.23 8.02
CA MET A 878 3.79 -16.98 7.69
C MET A 878 2.34 -16.92 8.18
N MET A 879 1.59 -18.00 8.05
CA MET A 879 0.20 -18.06 8.54
C MET A 879 0.07 -17.89 10.05
N VAL A 880 1.12 -18.17 10.83
CA VAL A 880 1.10 -17.90 12.28
C VAL A 880 0.85 -16.42 12.58
N MET A 881 1.22 -15.52 11.70
CA MET A 881 0.92 -14.09 11.86
C MET A 881 -0.59 -13.80 11.97
N ALA A 882 -1.45 -14.72 11.53
CA ALA A 882 -2.90 -14.62 11.71
C ALA A 882 -3.36 -14.64 13.19
N VAL A 883 -2.49 -15.02 14.11
CA VAL A 883 -2.77 -15.00 15.56
C VAL A 883 -2.46 -13.62 16.17
N SER A 884 -1.94 -12.70 15.40
CA SER A 884 -1.70 -11.32 15.83
C SER A 884 -3.01 -10.63 16.20
N ASP A 885 -2.98 -9.80 17.23
CA ASP A 885 -4.06 -8.88 17.56
C ASP A 885 -4.25 -7.82 16.45
N LEU A 886 -3.21 -7.58 15.65
CA LEU A 886 -3.28 -6.71 14.49
C LEU A 886 -3.79 -7.48 13.27
N THR A 887 -4.99 -7.18 12.82
CA THR A 887 -5.57 -7.80 11.61
C THR A 887 -4.70 -7.61 10.37
N ILE A 888 -3.98 -6.47 10.27
CA ILE A 888 -3.03 -6.18 9.17
C ILE A 888 -1.95 -7.27 9.07
N MET A 889 -1.34 -7.65 10.21
CA MET A 889 -0.35 -8.71 10.27
C MET A 889 -0.94 -10.06 9.84
N GLY A 890 -2.17 -10.33 10.27
CA GLY A 890 -2.92 -11.52 9.85
C GLY A 890 -3.19 -11.55 8.35
N GLN A 891 -3.59 -10.43 7.77
CA GLN A 891 -3.79 -10.30 6.32
C GLN A 891 -2.50 -10.51 5.53
N VAL A 892 -1.40 -9.86 5.92
CA VAL A 892 -0.09 -10.01 5.28
C VAL A 892 0.40 -11.46 5.39
N GLY A 893 0.39 -12.02 6.61
CA GLY A 893 0.88 -13.38 6.86
C GLY A 893 0.08 -14.45 6.14
N THR A 894 -1.25 -14.36 6.13
CA THR A 894 -2.12 -15.32 5.43
C THR A 894 -2.01 -15.18 3.92
N THR A 895 -1.93 -13.96 3.38
CA THR A 895 -1.74 -13.72 1.96
C THR A 895 -0.44 -14.33 1.46
N ILE A 896 0.66 -14.09 2.17
CA ILE A 896 1.97 -14.66 1.85
C ILE A 896 1.93 -16.19 2.01
N GLY A 897 1.37 -16.68 3.11
CA GLY A 897 1.27 -18.11 3.38
C GLY A 897 0.44 -18.86 2.34
N LEU A 898 -0.72 -18.35 1.96
CA LEU A 898 -1.55 -18.90 0.88
C LEU A 898 -0.81 -18.85 -0.46
N GLY A 899 -0.10 -17.76 -0.73
CA GLY A 899 0.72 -17.61 -1.91
C GLY A 899 1.81 -18.67 -2.01
N LEU A 900 2.53 -18.89 -0.92
CA LEU A 900 3.57 -19.91 -0.85
C LEU A 900 3.02 -21.34 -0.95
N LEU A 901 1.85 -21.60 -0.36
CA LEU A 901 1.16 -22.88 -0.56
C LEU A 901 0.77 -23.09 -2.01
N PHE A 902 0.20 -22.07 -2.63
CA PHE A 902 -0.19 -22.11 -4.04
C PHE A 902 1.03 -22.34 -4.94
N ASP A 903 2.10 -21.56 -4.72
CA ASP A 903 3.34 -21.72 -5.47
C ASP A 903 3.93 -23.15 -5.29
N THR A 904 3.99 -23.63 -4.04
CA THR A 904 4.55 -24.93 -3.70
C THR A 904 3.74 -26.08 -4.27
N LEU A 905 2.41 -26.03 -4.15
CA LEU A 905 1.54 -27.16 -4.49
C LEU A 905 1.12 -27.15 -5.95
N VAL A 906 0.90 -25.98 -6.56
CA VAL A 906 0.38 -25.86 -7.93
C VAL A 906 1.49 -25.51 -8.91
N ILE A 907 2.12 -24.35 -8.73
CA ILE A 907 3.06 -23.84 -9.71
C ILE A 907 4.28 -24.74 -9.86
N ARG A 908 4.98 -24.95 -8.77
CA ARG A 908 6.23 -25.69 -8.76
C ARG A 908 6.05 -27.19 -8.96
N SER A 909 5.02 -27.78 -8.35
CA SER A 909 4.83 -29.23 -8.41
C SER A 909 4.28 -29.69 -9.74
N PHE A 910 3.53 -28.86 -10.44
CA PHE A 910 2.80 -29.23 -11.65
C PHE A 910 3.05 -28.27 -12.82
N MET A 911 2.85 -26.98 -12.65
CA MET A 911 2.86 -26.02 -13.74
C MET A 911 4.23 -25.87 -14.39
N THR A 912 5.24 -25.50 -13.61
CA THR A 912 6.62 -25.29 -14.07
C THR A 912 7.21 -26.56 -14.72
N PRO A 913 7.10 -27.77 -14.12
CA PRO A 913 7.57 -28.97 -14.78
C PRO A 913 6.82 -29.35 -16.06
N SER A 914 5.53 -29.09 -16.12
CA SER A 914 4.74 -29.35 -17.32
C SER A 914 5.16 -28.48 -18.50
N ILE A 915 5.44 -27.19 -18.23
CA ILE A 915 5.97 -26.28 -19.23
C ILE A 915 7.34 -26.74 -19.71
N ALA A 916 8.23 -27.14 -18.78
CA ALA A 916 9.55 -27.64 -19.13
C ALA A 916 9.45 -28.94 -19.94
N ALA A 917 8.49 -29.82 -19.65
CA ALA A 917 8.24 -31.03 -20.39
C ALA A 917 7.75 -30.75 -21.83
N LEU A 918 6.87 -29.77 -22.01
CA LEU A 918 6.33 -29.34 -23.30
C LEU A 918 7.38 -28.65 -24.18
N LEU A 919 8.16 -27.75 -23.60
CA LEU A 919 9.23 -27.03 -24.33
C LEU A 919 10.44 -27.93 -24.64
N GLY A 920 10.69 -28.96 -23.85
CA GLY A 920 11.79 -29.90 -24.05
C GLY A 920 13.15 -29.22 -24.15
N LYS A 921 13.84 -29.35 -25.29
CA LYS A 921 15.17 -28.72 -25.52
C LYS A 921 15.08 -27.19 -25.54
N TRP A 922 14.00 -26.59 -25.98
CA TRP A 922 13.83 -25.15 -26.05
C TRP A 922 13.81 -24.48 -24.69
N PHE A 923 13.38 -25.20 -23.67
CA PHE A 923 13.43 -24.72 -22.29
C PHE A 923 14.85 -24.27 -21.88
N TRP A 924 15.87 -24.98 -22.41
CA TRP A 924 17.26 -24.71 -22.08
C TRP A 924 17.98 -23.74 -23.04
N TRP A 925 17.28 -23.18 -24.04
CA TRP A 925 17.87 -22.26 -24.98
C TRP A 925 18.53 -21.04 -24.27
N PRO A 926 19.76 -20.62 -24.63
CA PRO A 926 20.60 -21.05 -25.78
C PRO A 926 21.50 -22.29 -25.54
N GLN A 927 21.39 -23.00 -24.43
CA GLN A 927 22.18 -24.20 -24.17
C GLN A 927 21.75 -25.36 -25.07
N GLN A 928 22.73 -26.05 -25.64
CA GLN A 928 22.49 -27.24 -26.43
C GLN A 928 22.37 -28.48 -25.53
N VAL A 929 21.17 -28.98 -25.38
CA VAL A 929 20.85 -30.15 -24.55
C VAL A 929 20.41 -31.31 -25.42
N ARG A 930 20.94 -32.50 -25.16
CA ARG A 930 20.56 -33.73 -25.85
C ARG A 930 19.24 -34.25 -25.31
N GLN A 931 18.30 -34.61 -26.18
CA GLN A 931 17.02 -35.17 -25.80
C GLN A 931 17.11 -36.60 -25.25
N ARG A 932 18.10 -37.36 -25.71
CA ARG A 932 18.31 -38.77 -25.33
C ARG A 932 19.65 -38.95 -24.63
N PRO A 933 19.76 -39.91 -23.67
CA PRO A 933 21.02 -40.22 -23.03
C PRO A 933 22.02 -40.73 -24.09
N LYS A 934 23.35 -40.55 -23.82
CA LYS A 934 24.38 -41.18 -24.68
C LYS A 934 24.12 -42.69 -24.70
N PRO A 935 24.18 -43.34 -25.88
CA PRO A 935 24.16 -44.79 -25.91
C PRO A 935 25.30 -45.27 -25.00
N GLN A 936 24.95 -46.04 -23.97
CA GLN A 936 25.96 -46.76 -23.22
C GLN A 936 26.58 -47.78 -24.17
N ALA A 937 27.85 -47.59 -24.49
CA ALA A 937 28.57 -48.63 -25.19
C ALA A 937 28.53 -49.84 -24.24
N TRP A 938 27.79 -50.85 -24.63
CA TRP A 938 27.86 -52.14 -23.93
C TRP A 938 29.33 -52.54 -23.92
N PRO A 939 29.88 -52.95 -22.75
CA PRO A 939 31.22 -53.56 -22.78
C PRO A 939 31.14 -54.70 -23.75
N PRO A 940 32.19 -54.88 -24.57
CA PRO A 940 32.21 -56.01 -25.51
C PRO A 940 31.93 -57.28 -24.72
N ILE A 941 30.98 -58.09 -25.21
CA ILE A 941 30.66 -59.38 -24.61
C ILE A 941 31.98 -60.16 -24.62
N GLN A 942 32.59 -60.32 -23.46
CA GLN A 942 33.69 -61.22 -23.33
C GLN A 942 33.12 -62.61 -23.58
N ARG A 943 33.33 -63.10 -24.81
CA ARG A 943 33.10 -64.51 -25.11
C ARG A 943 33.98 -65.30 -24.12
N ARG A 944 33.32 -66.03 -23.22
CA ARG A 944 34.03 -67.04 -22.45
C ARG A 944 34.81 -67.92 -23.39
N PRO A 945 36.09 -68.17 -23.14
CA PRO A 945 36.80 -69.23 -23.86
C PRO A 945 35.99 -70.50 -23.65
N GLN A 946 35.52 -71.08 -24.75
CA GLN A 946 35.04 -72.47 -24.70
C GLN A 946 36.29 -73.30 -24.27
N ASP A 947 36.22 -73.83 -23.06
CA ASP A 947 37.18 -74.85 -22.64
C ASP A 947 37.11 -75.98 -23.65
N ALA A 948 38.18 -76.22 -24.26
CA ALA A 948 38.41 -77.38 -25.04
C ALA A 948 38.33 -78.59 -24.10
N LEU A 949 37.25 -79.34 -24.26
CA LEU A 949 37.26 -80.74 -23.82
C LEU A 949 38.02 -81.55 -24.82
N VAL A 950 39.17 -81.96 -24.36
CA VAL A 950 39.69 -83.35 -24.66
C VAL A 950 40.39 -83.87 -23.41
#